data_62c678d08c8339fe8e6381fb6d53a76d
#
_entry.id   62c678d08c8339fe8e6381fb6d53a76d
#
_cell.length_a   1.000
_cell.length_b   1.000
_cell.length_c   1.000
_cell.angle_alpha   90.00
_cell.angle_beta   90.00
_cell.angle_gamma   90.00
#
_symmetry.space_group_name_H-M   'P 1'
#
loop_
_entity.id
_entity.type
_entity.pdbx_description
1 polymer ?
#
loop_
_entity_poly.entity_id
_entity_poly.type
_entity_poly.pdbx_seq_one_letter_code
_entity_poly.pdbx_strand_id
1 'polypeptide(L)'
;MSDNTIYSVCGMCGVRCPIEVGVEDGQCRSIQGNRHAAGIRGALCVRGAAGVACVQDDERPQFPMLRKGGRGEGNWQRISWEEALDHAAAQIAAVRSRHGGRGILWSDTGGPFSDLRQALVRGLGSPNYVSRDAFLAANTRHAALSLFGFTPDALVYDLKNAREVVLQTRNLFESIDVQQANDLLDGLANGGKLTVIDIRATVTAGKADRFFLIRPGTDYALNLAVIHTLLGRKLYDESYAGKWIQDLDELRHVVSACTPEFAEAETGIKAADIVALAEALAKAAPKVIWHPGGMTARYTDSLFVCRTAYLINALLGAIGARGGLPLSARPADVGQPGLQRLVDLFPAVGEKRAEAADLKTPAEEGGSGLLPLALHAMQTGEPYPLKAYVVYQHDPLTELPEPERLKTIFGSLDFLLCVTAAWTETAWQADLVLPLSPYLERESIVAERHGLRPGFLLRRRCAPPRFDTRADWEIVAGIARRLGLESLAFAAVEEIWRYQLEGTGVAPRDFEAKGFVELAGQPQYDRMQAGFRFPTASGKIEVVSGRWREQGRPSLAPYAATPRPAAGSFRLTIGGCSLHVEGHTVNNPLLFKQMTENVLWMNLSAAADMGIADGETVAVAGPGGSGRVKVKLTEFIHPEAVFMVRGFGRSLPVESRARGRGLADTLLMAGGLALQEHFVAVTKVAD
;
A
#
# COMPACT_ATOMS: atom_id res chain seq x y z
N MET A 1 32.03 -20.18 17.66
CA MET A 1 31.37 -18.87 17.76
C MET A 1 29.90 -19.13 17.79
N SER A 2 29.22 -18.77 18.87
CA SER A 2 27.77 -18.99 18.96
C SER A 2 27.08 -17.98 18.04
N ASP A 3 26.59 -18.45 16.89
CA ASP A 3 25.70 -17.66 16.03
C ASP A 3 24.48 -17.24 16.84
N ASN A 4 24.42 -15.97 17.19
CA ASN A 4 23.28 -15.42 17.92
C ASN A 4 22.21 -15.02 16.92
N THR A 5 21.18 -15.87 16.78
CA THR A 5 20.03 -15.57 15.91
C THR A 5 19.03 -14.70 16.65
N ILE A 6 18.71 -13.54 16.10
CA ILE A 6 17.66 -12.64 16.61
C ILE A 6 16.45 -12.72 15.68
N TYR A 7 15.28 -13.05 16.27
CA TYR A 7 14.01 -13.01 15.55
C TYR A 7 13.42 -11.61 15.59
N SER A 8 13.01 -11.10 14.41
CA SER A 8 12.52 -9.74 14.23
C SER A 8 11.48 -9.64 13.10
N VAL A 9 11.16 -8.42 12.69
CA VAL A 9 10.20 -8.14 11.59
C VAL A 9 10.85 -7.24 10.55
N CYS A 10 10.81 -7.64 9.29
CA CYS A 10 11.34 -6.90 8.16
C CYS A 10 10.71 -5.50 8.03
N GLY A 11 11.54 -4.51 7.76
CA GLY A 11 11.12 -3.11 7.58
C GLY A 11 11.19 -2.59 6.15
N MET A 12 11.55 -3.44 5.16
CA MET A 12 11.78 -3.00 3.78
C MET A 12 10.51 -2.63 3.01
N CYS A 13 9.34 -3.13 3.41
CA CYS A 13 8.06 -2.80 2.78
C CYS A 13 6.89 -2.99 3.76
N GLY A 14 5.66 -2.69 3.35
CA GLY A 14 4.43 -2.80 4.16
C GLY A 14 4.04 -4.22 4.59
N VAL A 15 4.58 -5.28 3.95
CA VAL A 15 4.24 -6.68 4.26
C VAL A 15 4.69 -7.12 5.65
N ARG A 16 5.83 -6.58 6.15
CA ARG A 16 6.31 -6.85 7.52
C ARG A 16 6.55 -8.33 7.81
N CYS A 17 7.23 -9.03 6.89
CA CYS A 17 7.56 -10.45 7.05
C CYS A 17 8.35 -10.70 8.34
N PRO A 18 8.02 -11.73 9.13
CA PRO A 18 8.89 -12.25 10.19
C PRO A 18 10.23 -12.72 9.60
N ILE A 19 11.33 -12.37 10.26
CA ILE A 19 12.71 -12.66 9.82
C ILE A 19 13.57 -13.24 10.92
N GLU A 20 14.64 -13.92 10.51
CA GLU A 20 15.77 -14.32 11.33
C GLU A 20 17.00 -13.53 10.90
N VAL A 21 17.70 -12.98 11.86
CA VAL A 21 18.91 -12.18 11.65
C VAL A 21 20.07 -12.83 12.37
N GLY A 22 21.08 -13.24 11.63
CA GLY A 22 22.35 -13.71 12.19
C GLY A 22 23.21 -12.52 12.61
N VAL A 23 23.62 -12.51 13.88
CA VAL A 23 24.41 -11.43 14.48
C VAL A 23 25.74 -11.98 14.98
N GLU A 24 26.84 -11.39 14.52
CA GLU A 24 28.21 -11.68 14.97
C GLU A 24 28.86 -10.36 15.44
N ASP A 25 29.46 -10.37 16.61
CA ASP A 25 30.13 -9.20 17.19
C ASP A 25 29.26 -7.92 17.20
N GLY A 26 27.96 -8.09 17.49
CA GLY A 26 26.98 -7.01 17.51
C GLY A 26 26.59 -6.46 16.13
N GLN A 27 27.00 -7.09 15.03
CA GLN A 27 26.70 -6.69 13.67
C GLN A 27 25.78 -7.67 12.97
N CYS A 28 24.78 -7.14 12.24
CA CYS A 28 23.94 -7.96 11.36
C CYS A 28 24.78 -8.50 10.18
N ARG A 29 24.93 -9.81 10.06
CA ARG A 29 25.68 -10.49 9.00
C ARG A 29 24.79 -11.14 7.95
N SER A 30 23.67 -11.70 8.37
CA SER A 30 22.76 -12.39 7.48
C SER A 30 21.30 -12.10 7.85
N ILE A 31 20.42 -12.24 6.89
CA ILE A 31 18.98 -12.08 7.07
C ILE A 31 18.24 -13.06 6.17
N GLN A 32 17.28 -13.77 6.73
CA GLN A 32 16.43 -14.71 6.01
C GLN A 32 15.00 -14.66 6.56
N GLY A 33 14.06 -15.29 5.86
CA GLY A 33 12.70 -15.45 6.36
C GLY A 33 12.69 -16.30 7.62
N ASN A 34 11.74 -16.03 8.50
CA ASN A 34 11.59 -16.78 9.73
C ASN A 34 11.03 -18.19 9.45
N ARG A 35 11.81 -19.23 9.78
CA ARG A 35 11.41 -20.63 9.56
C ARG A 35 10.22 -21.09 10.40
N HIS A 36 9.98 -20.43 11.54
CA HIS A 36 8.86 -20.75 12.44
C HIS A 36 7.53 -20.14 11.95
N ALA A 37 7.55 -19.16 11.06
CA ALA A 37 6.34 -18.57 10.48
C ALA A 37 5.84 -19.44 9.32
N ALA A 38 4.69 -20.09 9.52
CA ALA A 38 4.16 -21.13 8.63
C ALA A 38 4.06 -20.73 7.15
N GLY A 39 3.70 -19.48 6.85
CA GLY A 39 3.63 -18.97 5.48
C GLY A 39 4.97 -18.47 4.91
N ILE A 40 5.98 -18.22 5.76
CA ILE A 40 7.31 -17.73 5.36
C ILE A 40 8.28 -18.90 5.11
N ARG A 41 8.40 -19.83 6.05
CA ARG A 41 9.20 -21.07 5.91
C ARG A 41 10.65 -20.83 5.48
N GLY A 42 11.30 -19.81 6.01
CA GLY A 42 12.67 -19.42 5.64
C GLY A 42 12.81 -18.58 4.37
N ALA A 43 11.75 -18.43 3.56
CA ALA A 43 11.79 -17.63 2.33
C ALA A 43 11.81 -16.13 2.64
N LEU A 44 12.57 -15.38 1.86
CA LEU A 44 12.60 -13.91 1.92
C LEU A 44 12.78 -13.35 0.51
N CYS A 45 12.13 -12.23 0.22
CA CYS A 45 12.30 -11.57 -1.06
C CYS A 45 13.66 -10.84 -1.14
N VAL A 46 14.10 -10.54 -2.35
CA VAL A 46 15.39 -9.88 -2.61
C VAL A 46 15.53 -8.54 -1.84
N ARG A 47 14.44 -7.78 -1.69
CA ARG A 47 14.46 -6.53 -0.89
C ARG A 47 14.72 -6.81 0.58
N GLY A 48 14.04 -7.81 1.14
CA GLY A 48 14.26 -8.23 2.53
C GLY A 48 15.69 -8.73 2.76
N ALA A 49 16.23 -9.52 1.83
CA ALA A 49 17.61 -10.00 1.88
C ALA A 49 18.64 -8.85 1.83
N ALA A 50 18.33 -7.78 1.08
CA ALA A 50 19.17 -6.58 1.00
C ALA A 50 19.07 -5.66 2.23
N GLY A 51 18.28 -6.02 3.23
CA GLY A 51 18.05 -5.20 4.43
C GLY A 51 19.29 -4.93 5.27
N VAL A 52 20.27 -5.83 5.27
CA VAL A 52 21.56 -5.62 5.96
C VAL A 52 22.29 -4.39 5.40
N ALA A 53 22.20 -4.14 4.10
CA ALA A 53 22.84 -2.99 3.47
C ALA A 53 22.28 -1.63 3.96
N CYS A 54 21.05 -1.58 4.49
CA CYS A 54 20.50 -0.36 5.08
C CYS A 54 21.23 0.06 6.37
N VAL A 55 21.78 -0.90 7.12
CA VAL A 55 22.57 -0.64 8.33
C VAL A 55 23.96 -0.14 7.94
N GLN A 56 24.50 -0.67 6.84
CA GLN A 56 25.86 -0.37 6.37
C GLN A 56 25.93 0.89 5.49
N ASP A 57 24.80 1.49 5.15
CA ASP A 57 24.72 2.65 4.26
C ASP A 57 25.21 3.92 4.96
N ASP A 58 26.31 4.50 4.49
CA ASP A 58 26.93 5.75 4.98
C ASP A 58 26.25 7.00 4.40
N GLU A 59 25.43 6.85 3.34
CA GLU A 59 24.74 7.96 2.67
C GLU A 59 23.39 8.33 3.33
N ARG A 60 23.05 7.74 4.47
CA ARG A 60 21.83 8.06 5.22
C ARG A 60 22.02 9.23 6.18
N PRO A 61 20.95 9.91 6.64
CA PRO A 61 21.04 10.89 7.72
C PRO A 61 21.64 10.23 8.98
N GLN A 62 22.70 10.83 9.51
CA GLN A 62 23.52 10.25 10.60
C GLN A 62 23.29 10.93 11.96
N PHE A 63 22.81 12.17 11.96
CA PHE A 63 22.55 13.00 13.13
C PHE A 63 21.45 14.02 12.82
N PRO A 64 20.82 14.64 13.83
CA PRO A 64 19.82 15.67 13.60
C PRO A 64 20.37 16.87 12.82
N MET A 65 19.60 17.34 11.83
CA MET A 65 20.01 18.40 10.90
C MET A 65 18.97 19.51 10.88
N LEU A 66 19.39 20.71 11.27
CA LEU A 66 18.60 21.93 11.20
C LEU A 66 18.97 22.71 9.94
N ARG A 67 17.97 23.11 9.15
CA ARG A 67 18.16 23.90 7.94
C ARG A 67 18.64 25.31 8.27
N LYS A 68 19.61 25.77 7.48
CA LYS A 68 20.03 27.16 7.38
C LYS A 68 19.81 27.65 5.96
N GLY A 69 19.23 28.82 5.78
CA GLY A 69 18.90 29.34 4.43
C GLY A 69 17.56 28.84 3.89
N GLY A 70 17.39 28.87 2.57
CA GLY A 70 16.17 28.46 1.87
C GLY A 70 15.94 26.95 1.86
N ARG A 71 14.68 26.53 1.74
CA ARG A 71 14.33 25.12 1.57
C ARG A 71 14.89 24.60 0.24
N GLY A 72 15.48 23.41 0.27
CA GLY A 72 16.08 22.78 -0.91
C GLY A 72 17.51 23.20 -1.24
N GLU A 73 18.08 24.21 -0.56
CA GLU A 73 19.47 24.65 -0.79
C GLU A 73 20.51 23.65 -0.26
N GLY A 74 20.11 22.72 0.62
CA GLY A 74 21.03 21.73 1.19
C GLY A 74 22.00 22.31 2.22
N ASN A 75 21.72 23.48 2.75
CA ASN A 75 22.52 24.11 3.78
C ASN A 75 22.07 23.65 5.17
N TRP A 76 22.77 22.66 5.71
CA TRP A 76 22.41 21.98 6.94
C TRP A 76 23.39 22.27 8.08
N GLN A 77 22.87 22.47 9.29
CA GLN A 77 23.63 22.49 10.52
C GLN A 77 23.33 21.23 11.33
N ARG A 78 24.37 20.48 11.67
CA ARG A 78 24.26 19.43 12.69
C ARG A 78 23.94 20.07 14.04
N ILE A 79 22.98 19.50 14.75
CA ILE A 79 22.59 19.87 16.11
C ILE A 79 22.48 18.61 16.99
N SER A 80 22.44 18.79 18.30
CA SER A 80 22.19 17.69 19.24
C SER A 80 20.74 17.22 19.19
N TRP A 81 20.48 16.02 19.71
CA TRP A 81 19.11 15.53 19.85
C TRP A 81 18.25 16.38 20.78
N GLU A 82 18.83 16.91 21.86
CA GLU A 82 18.10 17.79 22.77
C GLU A 82 17.67 19.07 22.07
N GLU A 83 18.58 19.75 21.37
CA GLU A 83 18.27 20.93 20.55
C GLU A 83 17.23 20.62 19.46
N ALA A 84 17.33 19.46 18.82
CA ALA A 84 16.42 19.05 17.74
C ALA A 84 15.01 18.81 18.27
N LEU A 85 14.87 18.12 19.41
CA LEU A 85 13.57 17.84 20.02
C LEU A 85 12.96 19.11 20.63
N ASP A 86 13.79 20.00 21.23
CA ASP A 86 13.35 21.30 21.71
C ASP A 86 12.82 22.16 20.55
N HIS A 87 13.54 22.20 19.44
CA HIS A 87 13.13 22.93 18.25
C HIS A 87 11.82 22.36 17.65
N ALA A 88 11.74 21.04 17.48
CA ALA A 88 10.53 20.39 16.96
C ALA A 88 9.30 20.70 17.84
N ALA A 89 9.44 20.54 19.15
CA ALA A 89 8.35 20.81 20.09
C ALA A 89 7.94 22.29 20.09
N ALA A 90 8.91 23.22 20.07
CA ALA A 90 8.64 24.65 20.02
C ALA A 90 7.87 25.06 18.75
N GLN A 91 8.29 24.55 17.57
CA GLN A 91 7.59 24.83 16.31
C GLN A 91 6.18 24.25 16.28
N ILE A 92 6.00 23.00 16.74
CA ILE A 92 4.69 22.36 16.86
C ILE A 92 3.80 23.14 17.83
N ALA A 93 4.32 23.56 18.99
CA ALA A 93 3.58 24.36 19.98
C ALA A 93 3.18 25.73 19.40
N ALA A 94 4.06 26.38 18.64
CA ALA A 94 3.78 27.67 18.02
C ALA A 94 2.63 27.56 16.98
N VAL A 95 2.63 26.53 16.14
CA VAL A 95 1.53 26.28 15.20
C VAL A 95 0.24 25.93 15.96
N ARG A 96 0.32 25.06 16.99
CA ARG A 96 -0.82 24.69 17.83
C ARG A 96 -1.44 25.90 18.53
N SER A 97 -0.62 26.83 18.99
CA SER A 97 -1.11 28.06 19.65
C SER A 97 -1.84 28.99 18.69
N ARG A 98 -1.39 29.10 17.42
CA ARG A 98 -1.98 29.99 16.41
C ARG A 98 -3.19 29.40 15.67
N HIS A 99 -3.16 28.10 15.41
CA HIS A 99 -4.11 27.43 14.50
C HIS A 99 -4.89 26.29 15.17
N GLY A 100 -4.64 26.02 16.47
CA GLY A 100 -5.14 24.81 17.14
C GLY A 100 -4.40 23.54 16.70
N GLY A 101 -4.72 22.41 17.29
CA GLY A 101 -4.17 21.11 16.89
C GLY A 101 -4.44 20.77 15.43
N ARG A 102 -5.59 21.22 14.90
CA ARG A 102 -5.98 21.04 13.50
C ARG A 102 -4.99 21.63 12.47
N GLY A 103 -4.17 22.61 12.85
CA GLY A 103 -3.14 23.19 11.98
C GLY A 103 -1.95 22.28 11.70
N ILE A 104 -1.92 21.08 12.30
CA ILE A 104 -0.82 20.10 12.20
C ILE A 104 -1.26 18.92 11.36
N LEU A 105 -0.51 18.60 10.31
CA LEU A 105 -0.65 17.39 9.50
C LEU A 105 0.48 16.42 9.83
N TRP A 106 0.17 15.13 9.99
CA TRP A 106 1.13 14.05 10.07
C TRP A 106 0.87 13.04 8.98
N SER A 107 1.90 12.66 8.23
CA SER A 107 1.80 11.59 7.26
C SER A 107 2.87 10.51 7.46
N ASP A 108 2.51 9.26 7.21
CA ASP A 108 3.44 8.13 7.20
C ASP A 108 3.07 7.08 6.14
N THR A 109 3.80 5.97 6.11
CA THR A 109 3.51 4.85 5.21
C THR A 109 2.27 4.04 5.62
N GLY A 110 1.79 4.20 6.86
CA GLY A 110 0.77 3.33 7.46
C GLY A 110 1.35 2.04 8.03
N GLY A 111 0.48 1.06 8.25
CA GLY A 111 0.83 -0.28 8.70
C GLY A 111 0.74 -0.49 10.21
N PRO A 112 1.09 -1.71 10.67
CA PRO A 112 0.73 -2.19 12.00
C PRO A 112 1.46 -1.50 13.16
N PHE A 113 2.55 -0.79 12.90
CA PHE A 113 3.35 -0.10 13.93
C PHE A 113 3.05 1.41 14.00
N SER A 114 1.90 1.89 13.55
CA SER A 114 1.57 3.32 13.47
C SER A 114 0.85 3.87 14.71
N ASP A 115 0.37 3.02 15.61
CA ASP A 115 -0.49 3.41 16.74
C ASP A 115 0.12 4.47 17.67
N LEU A 116 1.43 4.40 17.93
CA LEU A 116 2.15 5.39 18.74
C LEU A 116 2.15 6.79 18.09
N ARG A 117 2.33 6.85 16.77
CA ARG A 117 2.31 8.13 16.03
C ARG A 117 0.90 8.71 15.95
N GLN A 118 -0.10 7.85 15.76
CA GLN A 118 -1.50 8.25 15.84
C GLN A 118 -1.85 8.79 17.23
N ALA A 119 -1.33 8.17 18.30
CA ALA A 119 -1.49 8.65 19.67
C ALA A 119 -0.90 10.06 19.86
N LEU A 120 0.30 10.33 19.32
CA LEU A 120 0.90 11.67 19.38
C LEU A 120 0.02 12.70 18.66
N VAL A 121 -0.42 12.40 17.44
CA VAL A 121 -1.26 13.31 16.65
C VAL A 121 -2.57 13.62 17.39
N ARG A 122 -3.20 12.59 17.96
CA ARG A 122 -4.42 12.74 18.77
C ARG A 122 -4.18 13.53 20.06
N GLY A 123 -3.06 13.30 20.74
CA GLY A 123 -2.63 14.05 21.92
C GLY A 123 -2.35 15.53 21.63
N LEU A 124 -1.92 15.87 20.42
CA LEU A 124 -1.77 17.24 19.95
C LEU A 124 -3.15 17.91 19.69
N GLY A 125 -4.24 17.15 19.69
CA GLY A 125 -5.57 17.61 19.32
C GLY A 125 -5.74 17.76 17.81
N SER A 126 -4.92 17.08 17.00
CA SER A 126 -5.06 17.09 15.56
C SER A 126 -5.92 15.91 15.07
N PRO A 127 -6.88 16.15 14.16
CA PRO A 127 -7.56 15.09 13.43
C PRO A 127 -6.73 14.59 12.24
N ASN A 128 -5.69 15.33 11.80
CA ASN A 128 -5.05 15.20 10.51
C ASN A 128 -3.91 14.18 10.53
N TYR A 129 -4.26 12.90 10.61
CA TYR A 129 -3.36 11.79 10.34
C TYR A 129 -3.70 11.15 9.00
N VAL A 130 -2.73 11.08 8.09
CA VAL A 130 -2.89 10.51 6.75
C VAL A 130 -1.82 9.44 6.50
N SER A 131 -2.11 8.47 5.65
CA SER A 131 -1.10 7.49 5.25
C SER A 131 -1.11 7.25 3.74
N ARG A 132 0.06 6.96 3.21
CA ARG A 132 0.23 6.57 1.82
C ARG A 132 -0.59 5.33 1.47
N ASP A 133 -0.54 4.32 2.34
CA ASP A 133 -1.23 3.05 2.09
C ASP A 133 -2.75 3.22 2.04
N ALA A 134 -3.33 4.14 2.84
CA ALA A 134 -4.75 4.48 2.76
C ALA A 134 -5.12 5.06 1.40
N PHE A 135 -4.30 5.95 0.84
CA PHE A 135 -4.51 6.51 -0.48
C PHE A 135 -4.42 5.45 -1.59
N LEU A 136 -3.38 4.62 -1.58
CA LEU A 136 -3.16 3.61 -2.60
C LEU A 136 -4.22 2.49 -2.61
N ALA A 137 -4.86 2.23 -1.48
CA ALA A 137 -5.88 1.20 -1.30
C ALA A 137 -7.30 1.76 -1.16
N ALA A 138 -7.52 3.06 -1.36
CA ALA A 138 -8.79 3.73 -1.08
C ALA A 138 -9.99 3.05 -1.77
N ASN A 139 -9.91 2.81 -3.07
CA ASN A 139 -11.02 2.20 -3.83
C ASN A 139 -11.31 0.76 -3.40
N THR A 140 -10.28 -0.06 -3.14
CA THR A 140 -10.47 -1.43 -2.62
C THR A 140 -11.11 -1.40 -1.23
N ARG A 141 -10.68 -0.46 -0.37
CA ARG A 141 -11.24 -0.27 0.96
C ARG A 141 -12.71 0.14 0.91
N HIS A 142 -13.04 1.16 0.11
CA HIS A 142 -14.43 1.62 -0.03
C HIS A 142 -15.33 0.59 -0.71
N ALA A 143 -14.81 -0.20 -1.65
CA ALA A 143 -15.53 -1.30 -2.26
C ALA A 143 -15.95 -2.35 -1.20
N ALA A 144 -15.00 -2.81 -0.37
CA ALA A 144 -15.29 -3.79 0.67
C ALA A 144 -16.27 -3.23 1.73
N LEU A 145 -16.05 -2.02 2.19
CA LEU A 145 -16.94 -1.36 3.17
C LEU A 145 -18.38 -1.22 2.66
N SER A 146 -18.55 -0.85 1.39
CA SER A 146 -19.86 -0.66 0.80
C SER A 146 -20.61 -1.96 0.49
N LEU A 147 -19.88 -3.08 0.37
CA LEU A 147 -20.45 -4.42 0.15
C LEU A 147 -20.65 -5.17 1.46
N PHE A 148 -19.66 -5.14 2.33
CA PHE A 148 -19.57 -6.03 3.49
C PHE A 148 -19.70 -5.31 4.83
N GLY A 149 -19.54 -3.98 4.86
CA GLY A 149 -19.48 -3.18 6.09
C GLY A 149 -18.15 -3.26 6.84
N PHE A 150 -17.15 -3.98 6.30
CA PHE A 150 -15.80 -4.08 6.86
C PHE A 150 -14.73 -3.83 5.79
N THR A 151 -13.49 -3.60 6.22
CA THR A 151 -12.34 -3.33 5.35
C THR A 151 -11.73 -4.62 4.77
N PRO A 152 -10.93 -4.56 3.69
CA PRO A 152 -10.37 -5.76 3.05
C PRO A 152 -9.52 -6.65 3.95
N ASP A 153 -8.93 -6.10 5.01
CA ASP A 153 -8.16 -6.84 6.01
C ASP A 153 -8.99 -7.82 6.86
N ALA A 154 -10.33 -7.69 6.82
CA ALA A 154 -11.24 -8.69 7.37
C ALA A 154 -11.37 -9.96 6.50
N LEU A 155 -10.76 -9.98 5.31
CA LEU A 155 -10.75 -11.13 4.41
C LEU A 155 -9.32 -11.67 4.24
N VAL A 156 -9.20 -12.99 4.12
CA VAL A 156 -7.96 -13.67 3.81
C VAL A 156 -8.07 -14.33 2.44
N TYR A 157 -7.09 -14.12 1.57
CA TYR A 157 -7.01 -14.87 0.30
C TYR A 157 -6.38 -16.24 0.58
N ASP A 158 -7.20 -17.29 0.71
CA ASP A 158 -6.72 -18.64 1.04
C ASP A 158 -6.19 -19.38 -0.20
N LEU A 159 -5.13 -18.80 -0.79
CA LEU A 159 -4.51 -19.24 -2.04
C LEU A 159 -4.05 -20.70 -2.01
N LYS A 160 -3.64 -21.19 -0.86
CA LYS A 160 -3.16 -22.56 -0.68
C LYS A 160 -4.23 -23.63 -0.91
N ASN A 161 -5.48 -23.32 -0.59
CA ASN A 161 -6.60 -24.25 -0.71
C ASN A 161 -7.51 -23.96 -1.91
N ALA A 162 -7.22 -22.89 -2.66
CA ALA A 162 -8.01 -22.50 -3.84
C ALA A 162 -7.85 -23.52 -5.00
N ARG A 163 -8.88 -23.64 -5.84
CA ARG A 163 -8.88 -24.46 -7.05
C ARG A 163 -8.81 -23.63 -8.32
N GLU A 164 -9.40 -22.44 -8.34
CA GLU A 164 -9.26 -21.44 -9.40
C GLU A 164 -8.90 -20.11 -8.76
N VAL A 165 -7.80 -19.50 -9.21
CA VAL A 165 -7.33 -18.19 -8.75
C VAL A 165 -7.25 -17.27 -9.95
N VAL A 166 -7.91 -16.12 -9.89
CA VAL A 166 -7.79 -15.03 -10.86
C VAL A 166 -7.07 -13.86 -10.18
N LEU A 167 -5.91 -13.50 -10.72
CA LEU A 167 -5.16 -12.30 -10.30
C LEU A 167 -5.34 -11.22 -11.37
N GLN A 168 -6.23 -10.27 -11.10
CA GLN A 168 -6.48 -9.14 -11.98
C GLN A 168 -5.54 -7.99 -11.62
N THR A 169 -4.57 -7.68 -12.49
CA THR A 169 -3.51 -6.67 -12.27
C THR A 169 -2.76 -6.80 -10.93
N ARG A 170 -2.71 -8.02 -10.39
CA ARG A 170 -1.97 -8.36 -9.17
C ARG A 170 -0.71 -9.14 -9.51
N ASN A 171 0.42 -8.47 -9.56
CA ASN A 171 1.70 -9.08 -9.84
C ASN A 171 2.36 -9.57 -8.53
N LEU A 172 1.97 -10.75 -8.07
CA LEU A 172 2.33 -11.27 -6.76
C LEU A 172 3.82 -11.61 -6.63
N PHE A 173 4.49 -12.04 -7.71
CA PHE A 173 5.91 -12.42 -7.68
C PHE A 173 6.88 -11.25 -7.94
N GLU A 174 6.40 -10.04 -8.25
CA GLU A 174 7.21 -8.82 -8.32
C GLU A 174 6.84 -7.82 -7.21
N SER A 175 5.55 -7.67 -6.90
CA SER A 175 5.05 -6.94 -5.72
C SER A 175 4.86 -7.94 -4.57
N ILE A 176 5.97 -8.49 -4.08
CA ILE A 176 6.03 -9.73 -3.32
C ILE A 176 5.43 -9.55 -1.91
N ASP A 177 4.40 -10.34 -1.62
CA ASP A 177 4.05 -10.80 -0.29
C ASP A 177 4.53 -12.25 -0.18
N VAL A 178 5.55 -12.51 0.62
CA VAL A 178 6.22 -13.81 0.68
C VAL A 178 5.27 -14.92 1.10
N GLN A 179 4.37 -14.64 2.06
CA GLN A 179 3.40 -15.64 2.51
C GLN A 179 2.41 -15.96 1.39
N GLN A 180 1.80 -14.94 0.75
CA GLN A 180 0.86 -15.17 -0.35
C GLN A 180 1.52 -15.85 -1.55
N ALA A 181 2.78 -15.50 -1.87
CA ALA A 181 3.52 -16.15 -2.95
C ALA A 181 3.75 -17.64 -2.67
N ASN A 182 4.16 -17.99 -1.44
CA ASN A 182 4.33 -19.39 -1.02
C ASN A 182 2.99 -20.13 -1.01
N ASP A 183 1.93 -19.51 -0.49
CA ASP A 183 0.59 -20.11 -0.43
C ASP A 183 0.03 -20.35 -1.85
N LEU A 184 0.26 -19.44 -2.80
CA LEU A 184 -0.10 -19.65 -4.20
C LEU A 184 0.68 -20.82 -4.83
N LEU A 185 1.99 -20.88 -4.63
CA LEU A 185 2.82 -21.98 -5.15
C LEU A 185 2.37 -23.34 -4.58
N ASP A 186 2.05 -23.41 -3.29
CA ASP A 186 1.47 -24.59 -2.66
C ASP A 186 0.11 -24.96 -3.29
N GLY A 187 -0.75 -23.96 -3.54
CA GLY A 187 -2.05 -24.16 -4.19
C GLY A 187 -1.91 -24.74 -5.59
N LEU A 188 -0.99 -24.20 -6.39
CA LEU A 188 -0.70 -24.69 -7.74
C LEU A 188 -0.12 -26.12 -7.71
N ALA A 189 0.80 -26.40 -6.80
CA ALA A 189 1.36 -27.75 -6.61
C ALA A 189 0.28 -28.77 -6.20
N ASN A 190 -0.79 -28.33 -5.55
CA ASN A 190 -1.95 -29.14 -5.17
C ASN A 190 -3.04 -29.21 -6.25
N GLY A 191 -2.72 -28.81 -7.49
CA GLY A 191 -3.62 -28.89 -8.66
C GLY A 191 -4.59 -27.72 -8.81
N GLY A 192 -4.39 -26.63 -8.08
CA GLY A 192 -5.05 -25.34 -8.34
C GLY A 192 -4.63 -24.76 -9.68
N LYS A 193 -5.49 -23.91 -10.25
CA LYS A 193 -5.28 -23.23 -11.54
C LYS A 193 -5.16 -21.73 -11.33
N LEU A 194 -4.28 -21.10 -12.12
CA LEU A 194 -4.04 -19.66 -12.08
C LEU A 194 -4.40 -19.02 -13.42
N THR A 195 -5.27 -18.03 -13.36
CA THR A 195 -5.50 -17.09 -14.45
C THR A 195 -4.92 -15.72 -14.06
N VAL A 196 -4.12 -15.13 -14.93
CA VAL A 196 -3.63 -13.75 -14.76
C VAL A 196 -4.23 -12.87 -15.84
N ILE A 197 -4.78 -11.74 -15.44
CA ILE A 197 -5.33 -10.70 -16.31
C ILE A 197 -4.51 -9.44 -16.05
N ASP A 198 -3.74 -8.99 -17.05
CA ASP A 198 -2.88 -7.82 -16.89
C ASP A 198 -2.66 -7.14 -18.25
N ILE A 199 -2.23 -5.89 -18.23
CA ILE A 199 -1.82 -5.10 -19.41
C ILE A 199 -0.42 -5.47 -19.90
N ARG A 200 0.31 -6.25 -19.13
CA ARG A 200 1.64 -6.77 -19.47
C ARG A 200 1.85 -8.19 -18.93
N ALA A 201 2.63 -8.99 -19.64
CA ALA A 201 3.06 -10.28 -19.11
C ALA A 201 4.14 -10.07 -18.04
N THR A 202 3.76 -10.40 -16.81
CA THR A 202 4.59 -10.26 -15.60
C THR A 202 5.23 -11.59 -15.22
N VAL A 203 6.14 -11.60 -14.24
CA VAL A 203 6.66 -12.85 -13.66
C VAL A 203 5.52 -13.72 -13.13
N THR A 204 4.45 -13.11 -12.62
CA THR A 204 3.25 -13.82 -12.18
C THR A 204 2.50 -14.45 -13.35
N ALA A 205 2.39 -13.76 -14.49
CA ALA A 205 1.80 -14.31 -15.71
C ALA A 205 2.58 -15.53 -16.24
N GLY A 206 3.91 -15.54 -16.07
CA GLY A 206 4.74 -16.69 -16.43
C GLY A 206 4.51 -17.96 -15.58
N LYS A 207 3.68 -17.89 -14.53
CA LYS A 207 3.24 -19.05 -13.71
C LYS A 207 1.79 -19.44 -13.98
N ALA A 208 1.07 -18.67 -14.81
CA ALA A 208 -0.36 -18.86 -15.04
C ALA A 208 -0.64 -20.02 -16.01
N ASP A 209 -1.74 -20.74 -15.75
CA ASP A 209 -2.33 -21.68 -16.71
C ASP A 209 -3.02 -20.92 -17.86
N ARG A 210 -3.53 -19.70 -17.58
CA ARG A 210 -4.16 -18.81 -18.56
C ARG A 210 -3.68 -17.38 -18.32
N PHE A 211 -3.28 -16.70 -19.39
CA PHE A 211 -2.94 -15.29 -19.38
C PHE A 211 -3.79 -14.52 -20.39
N PHE A 212 -4.45 -13.46 -19.92
CA PHE A 212 -5.20 -12.55 -20.76
C PHE A 212 -4.54 -11.17 -20.74
N LEU A 213 -4.06 -10.76 -21.91
CA LEU A 213 -3.57 -9.40 -22.14
C LEU A 213 -4.78 -8.50 -22.39
N ILE A 214 -5.16 -7.73 -21.37
CA ILE A 214 -6.34 -6.87 -21.40
C ILE A 214 -6.00 -5.46 -21.92
N ARG A 215 -6.90 -4.85 -22.67
CA ARG A 215 -6.78 -3.44 -23.02
C ARG A 215 -6.80 -2.56 -21.76
N PRO A 216 -5.85 -1.62 -21.60
CA PRO A 216 -5.75 -0.83 -20.37
C PRO A 216 -7.02 -0.07 -20.01
N GLY A 217 -7.48 -0.21 -18.77
CA GLY A 217 -8.65 0.48 -18.21
C GLY A 217 -10.00 -0.18 -18.50
N THR A 218 -10.02 -1.39 -19.10
CA THR A 218 -11.28 -2.08 -19.45
C THR A 218 -11.65 -3.20 -18.48
N ASP A 219 -11.00 -3.26 -17.34
CA ASP A 219 -11.21 -4.27 -16.29
C ASP A 219 -12.67 -4.36 -15.84
N TYR A 220 -13.37 -3.22 -15.80
CA TYR A 220 -14.78 -3.17 -15.40
C TYR A 220 -15.68 -3.89 -16.41
N ALA A 221 -15.45 -3.71 -17.73
CA ALA A 221 -16.19 -4.42 -18.77
C ALA A 221 -16.06 -5.93 -18.63
N LEU A 222 -14.83 -6.42 -18.38
CA LEU A 222 -14.58 -7.85 -18.15
C LEU A 222 -15.36 -8.38 -16.94
N ASN A 223 -15.28 -7.70 -15.80
CA ASN A 223 -15.96 -8.13 -14.59
C ASN A 223 -17.47 -8.18 -14.76
N LEU A 224 -18.06 -7.17 -15.43
CA LEU A 224 -19.50 -7.14 -15.74
C LEU A 224 -19.91 -8.31 -16.64
N ALA A 225 -19.11 -8.66 -17.67
CA ALA A 225 -19.42 -9.77 -18.57
C ALA A 225 -19.29 -11.14 -17.87
N VAL A 226 -18.33 -11.30 -16.97
CA VAL A 226 -18.23 -12.51 -16.13
C VAL A 226 -19.48 -12.63 -15.24
N ILE A 227 -19.91 -11.54 -14.59
CA ILE A 227 -21.14 -11.53 -13.76
C ILE A 227 -22.38 -11.81 -14.63
N HIS A 228 -22.48 -11.19 -15.83
CA HIS A 228 -23.54 -11.46 -16.78
C HIS A 228 -23.63 -12.97 -17.11
N THR A 229 -22.49 -13.59 -17.40
CA THR A 229 -22.41 -15.03 -17.74
C THR A 229 -22.80 -15.90 -16.55
N LEU A 230 -22.30 -15.59 -15.34
CA LEU A 230 -22.64 -16.33 -14.11
C LEU A 230 -24.16 -16.29 -13.83
N LEU A 231 -24.76 -15.11 -13.91
CA LEU A 231 -26.18 -14.92 -13.63
C LEU A 231 -27.07 -15.48 -14.75
N GLY A 232 -26.76 -15.20 -16.02
CA GLY A 232 -27.55 -15.59 -17.18
C GLY A 232 -27.59 -17.10 -17.40
N ARG A 233 -26.49 -17.80 -17.12
CA ARG A 233 -26.37 -19.27 -17.23
C ARG A 233 -26.63 -19.99 -15.90
N LYS A 234 -27.00 -19.28 -14.83
CA LYS A 234 -27.23 -19.85 -13.50
C LYS A 234 -26.00 -20.61 -12.97
N LEU A 235 -24.81 -20.06 -13.20
CA LEU A 235 -23.51 -20.61 -12.78
C LEU A 235 -23.05 -20.06 -11.41
N TYR A 236 -23.93 -19.58 -10.57
CA TYR A 236 -23.66 -19.05 -9.23
C TYR A 236 -24.33 -19.92 -8.15
N ASP A 237 -23.88 -19.77 -6.90
CA ASP A 237 -24.48 -20.47 -5.78
C ASP A 237 -25.80 -19.79 -5.36
N GLU A 238 -26.93 -20.29 -5.87
CA GLU A 238 -28.27 -19.75 -5.60
C GLU A 238 -28.62 -19.78 -4.09
N SER A 239 -28.22 -20.83 -3.40
CA SER A 239 -28.47 -20.95 -1.95
C SER A 239 -27.70 -19.91 -1.15
N TYR A 240 -26.41 -19.77 -1.44
CA TYR A 240 -25.57 -18.76 -0.83
C TYR A 240 -26.06 -17.34 -1.16
N ALA A 241 -26.37 -17.08 -2.43
CA ALA A 241 -26.85 -15.78 -2.87
C ALA A 241 -28.19 -15.40 -2.21
N GLY A 242 -29.14 -16.30 -2.13
CA GLY A 242 -30.42 -16.05 -1.45
C GLY A 242 -30.27 -15.74 0.04
N LYS A 243 -29.32 -16.41 0.70
CA LYS A 243 -29.06 -16.20 2.12
C LYS A 243 -28.27 -14.91 2.38
N TRP A 244 -27.25 -14.62 1.59
CA TRP A 244 -26.22 -13.63 1.95
C TRP A 244 -26.18 -12.40 1.06
N ILE A 245 -26.77 -12.39 -0.14
CA ILE A 245 -26.70 -11.25 -1.07
C ILE A 245 -28.03 -10.50 -1.10
N GLN A 246 -27.95 -9.18 -0.96
CA GLN A 246 -29.09 -8.26 -1.07
C GLN A 246 -29.09 -7.57 -2.43
N ASP A 247 -30.30 -7.32 -3.01
CA ASP A 247 -30.50 -6.58 -4.27
C ASP A 247 -29.89 -7.25 -5.51
N LEU A 248 -29.97 -8.59 -5.61
CA LEU A 248 -29.41 -9.35 -6.75
C LEU A 248 -30.07 -8.99 -8.10
N ASP A 249 -31.33 -8.56 -8.09
CA ASP A 249 -32.06 -8.16 -9.32
C ASP A 249 -31.51 -6.86 -9.90
N GLU A 250 -31.05 -5.94 -9.05
CA GLU A 250 -30.36 -4.74 -9.50
C GLU A 250 -29.05 -5.10 -10.22
N LEU A 251 -28.30 -6.08 -9.70
CA LEU A 251 -27.10 -6.56 -10.38
C LEU A 251 -27.42 -7.16 -11.75
N ARG A 252 -28.50 -7.96 -11.86
CA ARG A 252 -28.98 -8.50 -13.14
C ARG A 252 -29.33 -7.40 -14.14
N HIS A 253 -29.99 -6.36 -13.66
CA HIS A 253 -30.34 -5.21 -14.49
C HIS A 253 -29.09 -4.49 -15.03
N VAL A 254 -28.13 -4.16 -14.16
CA VAL A 254 -26.90 -3.45 -14.55
C VAL A 254 -26.07 -4.25 -15.56
N VAL A 255 -25.96 -5.58 -15.40
CA VAL A 255 -25.14 -6.40 -16.31
C VAL A 255 -25.90 -6.90 -17.55
N SER A 256 -27.18 -6.58 -17.72
CA SER A 256 -28.02 -7.15 -18.78
C SER A 256 -27.46 -6.96 -20.19
N ALA A 257 -26.87 -5.81 -20.49
CA ALA A 257 -26.26 -5.49 -21.78
C ALA A 257 -24.75 -5.84 -21.84
N CYS A 258 -24.15 -6.29 -20.75
CA CYS A 258 -22.70 -6.54 -20.67
C CYS A 258 -22.37 -7.99 -21.08
N THR A 259 -22.68 -8.37 -22.33
CA THR A 259 -22.45 -9.73 -22.84
C THR A 259 -20.94 -10.02 -22.99
N PRO A 260 -20.52 -11.28 -23.12
CA PRO A 260 -19.14 -11.62 -23.46
C PRO A 260 -18.65 -10.98 -24.76
N GLU A 261 -19.49 -10.82 -25.77
CA GLU A 261 -19.17 -10.17 -27.06
C GLU A 261 -18.94 -8.66 -26.89
N PHE A 262 -19.75 -8.00 -26.06
CA PHE A 262 -19.51 -6.61 -25.65
C PHE A 262 -18.13 -6.48 -25.00
N ALA A 263 -17.81 -7.36 -24.04
CA ALA A 263 -16.53 -7.32 -23.36
C ALA A 263 -15.35 -7.68 -24.28
N GLU A 264 -15.52 -8.57 -25.28
CA GLU A 264 -14.49 -8.82 -26.30
C GLU A 264 -14.17 -7.54 -27.08
N ALA A 265 -15.17 -6.77 -27.48
CA ALA A 265 -14.98 -5.52 -28.21
C ALA A 265 -14.23 -4.45 -27.37
N GLU A 266 -14.47 -4.41 -26.07
CA GLU A 266 -13.85 -3.46 -25.14
C GLU A 266 -12.46 -3.90 -24.67
N THR A 267 -12.29 -5.18 -24.34
CA THR A 267 -11.10 -5.69 -23.65
C THR A 267 -10.06 -6.34 -24.57
N GLY A 268 -10.50 -6.80 -25.75
CA GLY A 268 -9.71 -7.64 -26.66
C GLY A 268 -9.66 -9.13 -26.25
N ILE A 269 -10.28 -9.51 -25.12
CA ILE A 269 -10.36 -10.91 -24.67
C ILE A 269 -11.54 -11.59 -25.38
N LYS A 270 -11.32 -12.75 -26.01
CA LYS A 270 -12.36 -13.46 -26.75
C LYS A 270 -13.58 -13.79 -25.88
N ALA A 271 -14.79 -13.60 -26.42
CA ALA A 271 -16.05 -13.92 -25.74
C ALA A 271 -16.06 -15.38 -25.24
N ALA A 272 -15.58 -16.31 -26.08
CA ALA A 272 -15.47 -17.71 -25.70
C ALA A 272 -14.57 -17.95 -24.48
N ASP A 273 -13.46 -17.21 -24.35
CA ASP A 273 -12.54 -17.31 -23.21
C ASP A 273 -13.16 -16.75 -21.93
N ILE A 274 -13.93 -15.66 -22.04
CA ILE A 274 -14.68 -15.06 -20.91
C ILE A 274 -15.71 -16.08 -20.38
N VAL A 275 -16.46 -16.73 -21.29
CA VAL A 275 -17.42 -17.77 -20.93
C VAL A 275 -16.72 -18.96 -20.28
N ALA A 276 -15.64 -19.47 -20.89
CA ALA A 276 -14.87 -20.58 -20.36
C ALA A 276 -14.27 -20.28 -18.95
N LEU A 277 -13.85 -19.03 -18.72
CA LEU A 277 -13.39 -18.60 -17.40
C LEU A 277 -14.52 -18.63 -16.36
N ALA A 278 -15.72 -18.11 -16.71
CA ALA A 278 -16.88 -18.14 -15.81
C ALA A 278 -17.30 -19.58 -15.46
N GLU A 279 -17.31 -20.49 -16.45
CA GLU A 279 -17.61 -21.91 -16.25
C GLU A 279 -16.56 -22.62 -15.37
N ALA A 280 -15.27 -22.33 -15.56
CA ALA A 280 -14.20 -22.88 -14.74
C ALA A 280 -14.32 -22.44 -13.27
N LEU A 281 -14.61 -21.15 -13.04
CA LEU A 281 -14.86 -20.61 -11.70
C LEU A 281 -16.07 -21.29 -11.04
N ALA A 282 -17.19 -21.39 -11.75
CA ALA A 282 -18.40 -22.04 -11.23
C ALA A 282 -18.16 -23.51 -10.85
N LYS A 283 -17.39 -24.24 -11.66
CA LYS A 283 -17.02 -25.64 -11.40
C LYS A 283 -16.15 -25.79 -10.15
N ALA A 284 -15.30 -24.79 -9.86
CA ALA A 284 -14.39 -24.81 -8.71
C ALA A 284 -15.01 -24.24 -7.43
N ALA A 285 -16.15 -23.55 -7.52
CA ALA A 285 -16.83 -22.90 -6.40
C ALA A 285 -17.07 -23.88 -5.23
N PRO A 286 -16.97 -23.44 -3.98
CA PRO A 286 -16.60 -22.10 -3.50
C PRO A 286 -15.09 -21.86 -3.37
N LYS A 287 -14.22 -22.78 -3.84
CA LYS A 287 -12.75 -22.71 -3.70
C LYS A 287 -12.13 -21.85 -4.79
N VAL A 288 -12.64 -20.64 -4.93
CA VAL A 288 -12.24 -19.68 -5.95
C VAL A 288 -11.82 -18.37 -5.34
N ILE A 289 -10.88 -17.70 -6.01
CA ILE A 289 -10.42 -16.37 -5.63
C ILE A 289 -10.35 -15.50 -6.88
N TRP A 290 -11.15 -14.44 -6.93
CA TRP A 290 -10.95 -13.32 -7.84
C TRP A 290 -10.34 -12.16 -7.04
N HIS A 291 -9.05 -11.92 -7.23
CA HIS A 291 -8.34 -10.87 -6.53
C HIS A 291 -8.47 -9.55 -7.28
N PRO A 292 -9.01 -8.46 -6.68
CA PRO A 292 -9.27 -7.19 -7.36
C PRO A 292 -8.00 -6.44 -7.80
N GLY A 293 -6.82 -6.95 -7.44
CA GLY A 293 -5.55 -6.32 -7.80
C GLY A 293 -5.22 -5.07 -6.99
N GLY A 294 -4.07 -4.48 -7.28
CA GLY A 294 -3.65 -3.21 -6.70
C GLY A 294 -3.65 -2.06 -7.71
N MET A 295 -3.40 -2.36 -8.99
CA MET A 295 -3.36 -1.35 -10.06
C MET A 295 -4.75 -0.93 -10.49
N THR A 296 -5.70 -1.85 -10.56
CA THR A 296 -7.12 -1.57 -10.80
C THR A 296 -7.72 -0.61 -9.80
N ALA A 297 -7.16 -0.48 -8.61
CA ALA A 297 -7.62 0.47 -7.60
C ALA A 297 -7.24 1.94 -7.89
N ARG A 298 -6.67 2.27 -9.06
CA ARG A 298 -6.09 3.59 -9.36
C ARG A 298 -6.64 4.26 -10.60
N TYR A 299 -7.73 3.74 -11.15
CA TYR A 299 -8.53 4.37 -12.22
C TYR A 299 -9.74 5.10 -11.64
N THR A 300 -10.38 5.96 -12.41
CA THR A 300 -11.62 6.64 -12.00
C THR A 300 -12.73 5.65 -11.63
N ASP A 301 -12.90 4.59 -12.41
CA ASP A 301 -13.93 3.56 -12.17
C ASP A 301 -13.46 2.40 -11.28
N SER A 302 -12.27 2.50 -10.70
CA SER A 302 -11.65 1.44 -9.90
C SER A 302 -12.49 0.98 -8.73
N LEU A 303 -13.32 1.85 -8.17
CA LEU A 303 -14.25 1.49 -7.12
C LEU A 303 -15.19 0.39 -7.59
N PHE A 304 -15.75 0.52 -8.81
CA PHE A 304 -16.68 -0.45 -9.39
C PHE A 304 -15.96 -1.72 -9.86
N VAL A 305 -14.71 -1.61 -10.35
CA VAL A 305 -13.86 -2.77 -10.64
C VAL A 305 -13.63 -3.59 -9.37
N CYS A 306 -13.27 -2.96 -8.26
CA CYS A 306 -13.07 -3.65 -6.99
C CYS A 306 -14.38 -4.25 -6.44
N ARG A 307 -15.50 -3.52 -6.54
CA ARG A 307 -16.81 -4.03 -6.10
C ARG A 307 -17.23 -5.26 -6.90
N THR A 308 -17.10 -5.24 -8.23
CA THR A 308 -17.47 -6.37 -9.09
C THR A 308 -16.55 -7.56 -8.89
N ALA A 309 -15.26 -7.37 -8.65
CA ALA A 309 -14.36 -8.45 -8.26
C ALA A 309 -14.82 -9.16 -6.97
N TYR A 310 -15.21 -8.40 -5.95
CA TYR A 310 -15.78 -8.98 -4.73
C TYR A 310 -17.16 -9.64 -4.96
N LEU A 311 -18.01 -9.08 -5.83
CA LEU A 311 -19.31 -9.67 -6.17
C LEU A 311 -19.15 -10.98 -6.91
N ILE A 312 -18.14 -11.15 -7.78
CA ILE A 312 -17.82 -12.45 -8.41
C ILE A 312 -17.54 -13.50 -7.33
N ASN A 313 -16.69 -13.18 -6.35
CA ASN A 313 -16.43 -14.09 -5.22
C ASN A 313 -17.69 -14.40 -4.41
N ALA A 314 -18.56 -13.40 -4.19
CA ALA A 314 -19.82 -13.59 -3.45
C ALA A 314 -20.81 -14.47 -4.21
N LEU A 315 -20.99 -14.28 -5.53
CA LEU A 315 -21.86 -15.11 -6.37
C LEU A 315 -21.43 -16.58 -6.36
N LEU A 316 -20.13 -16.84 -6.27
CA LEU A 316 -19.55 -18.18 -6.24
C LEU A 316 -19.47 -18.78 -4.82
N GLY A 317 -20.08 -18.12 -3.82
CA GLY A 317 -20.07 -18.60 -2.43
C GLY A 317 -18.70 -18.61 -1.78
N ALA A 318 -17.73 -17.87 -2.33
CA ALA A 318 -16.34 -17.90 -1.87
C ALA A 318 -16.08 -17.04 -0.61
N ILE A 319 -16.95 -16.06 -0.29
CA ILE A 319 -16.81 -15.25 0.93
C ILE A 319 -17.12 -16.12 2.15
N GLY A 320 -16.18 -16.21 3.07
CA GLY A 320 -16.25 -17.07 4.26
C GLY A 320 -15.83 -18.52 4.03
N ALA A 321 -15.56 -18.93 2.78
CA ALA A 321 -15.24 -20.31 2.42
C ALA A 321 -13.72 -20.59 2.52
N ARG A 322 -13.36 -21.80 2.94
CA ARG A 322 -11.99 -22.31 2.82
C ARG A 322 -11.62 -22.51 1.35
N GLY A 323 -10.48 -21.98 0.93
CA GLY A 323 -10.05 -21.95 -0.48
C GLY A 323 -10.66 -20.79 -1.28
N GLY A 324 -11.44 -19.93 -0.62
CA GLY A 324 -11.95 -18.67 -1.11
C GLY A 324 -11.40 -17.50 -0.29
N LEU A 325 -12.31 -16.69 0.26
CA LEU A 325 -12.00 -15.53 1.11
C LEU A 325 -12.59 -15.73 2.52
N PRO A 326 -12.01 -16.60 3.37
CA PRO A 326 -12.44 -16.75 4.75
C PRO A 326 -12.26 -15.44 5.53
N LEU A 327 -13.07 -15.26 6.58
CA LEU A 327 -12.96 -14.09 7.44
C LEU A 327 -11.69 -14.16 8.29
N SER A 328 -10.96 -13.07 8.31
CA SER A 328 -9.81 -12.85 9.17
C SER A 328 -10.22 -12.85 10.64
N ALA A 329 -9.49 -13.56 11.51
CA ALA A 329 -9.68 -13.54 12.94
C ALA A 329 -8.77 -12.50 13.60
N ARG A 330 -9.28 -11.88 14.66
CA ARG A 330 -8.56 -11.01 15.59
C ARG A 330 -8.41 -11.72 16.92
N PRO A 331 -7.61 -11.23 17.89
CA PRO A 331 -7.48 -11.84 19.21
C PRO A 331 -8.83 -12.14 19.88
N ALA A 332 -9.77 -11.20 19.86
CA ALA A 332 -11.10 -11.37 20.44
C ALA A 332 -11.91 -12.53 19.83
N ASP A 333 -11.69 -12.82 18.55
CA ASP A 333 -12.39 -13.90 17.85
C ASP A 333 -11.94 -15.31 18.25
N VAL A 334 -10.83 -15.40 18.98
CA VAL A 334 -10.29 -16.65 19.56
C VAL A 334 -10.32 -16.62 21.10
N GLY A 335 -11.12 -15.72 21.68
CA GLY A 335 -11.31 -15.63 23.12
C GLY A 335 -10.12 -15.00 23.87
N GLN A 336 -9.28 -14.25 23.18
CA GLN A 336 -8.11 -13.59 23.75
C GLN A 336 -8.26 -12.06 23.68
N PRO A 337 -7.80 -11.32 24.70
CA PRO A 337 -7.76 -9.87 24.64
C PRO A 337 -6.84 -9.37 23.50
N GLY A 338 -7.23 -8.28 22.85
CA GLY A 338 -6.36 -7.52 21.95
C GLY A 338 -5.38 -6.64 22.72
N LEU A 339 -4.48 -5.99 21.99
CA LEU A 339 -3.54 -5.02 22.56
C LEU A 339 -4.29 -3.79 23.11
N GLN A 340 -3.80 -3.26 24.23
CA GLN A 340 -4.16 -1.90 24.63
C GLN A 340 -3.63 -0.91 23.59
N ARG A 341 -4.49 -0.06 23.08
CA ARG A 341 -4.10 0.86 22.01
C ARG A 341 -3.54 2.16 22.58
N LEU A 342 -2.37 2.57 22.09
CA LEU A 342 -1.74 3.82 22.52
C LEU A 342 -2.56 5.05 22.12
N VAL A 343 -3.26 4.99 21.00
CA VAL A 343 -4.14 6.08 20.56
C VAL A 343 -5.27 6.35 21.55
N ASP A 344 -5.69 5.37 22.34
CA ASP A 344 -6.76 5.51 23.33
C ASP A 344 -6.30 6.14 24.65
N LEU A 345 -5.00 6.43 24.79
CA LEU A 345 -4.48 7.31 25.87
C LEU A 345 -5.04 8.73 25.81
N PHE A 346 -5.60 9.14 24.68
CA PHE A 346 -6.18 10.45 24.47
C PHE A 346 -7.63 10.36 23.97
N PRO A 347 -8.50 11.33 24.29
CA PRO A 347 -9.85 11.38 23.77
C PRO A 347 -9.87 11.55 22.25
N ALA A 348 -10.91 11.03 21.60
CA ALA A 348 -11.09 11.24 20.16
C ALA A 348 -11.23 12.75 19.85
N VAL A 349 -10.59 13.18 18.75
CA VAL A 349 -10.72 14.56 18.28
C VAL A 349 -12.05 14.69 17.55
N GLY A 350 -12.93 15.57 18.02
CA GLY A 350 -14.27 15.76 17.44
C GLY A 350 -14.28 16.52 16.11
N GLU A 351 -13.18 17.18 15.77
CA GLU A 351 -13.06 17.96 14.53
C GLU A 351 -12.78 17.03 13.33
N LYS A 352 -13.37 17.34 12.17
CA LYS A 352 -13.09 16.57 10.94
C LYS A 352 -11.70 16.88 10.41
N ARG A 353 -11.07 15.88 9.77
CA ARG A 353 -9.83 16.07 9.03
C ARG A 353 -10.04 17.08 7.89
N ALA A 354 -8.97 17.81 7.54
CA ALA A 354 -9.04 18.83 6.49
C ALA A 354 -9.53 18.26 5.15
N GLU A 355 -9.05 17.08 4.75
CA GLU A 355 -9.44 16.45 3.49
C GLU A 355 -10.85 15.84 3.50
N ALA A 356 -11.44 15.70 4.68
CA ALA A 356 -12.76 15.08 4.85
C ALA A 356 -13.91 16.10 4.90
N ALA A 357 -13.61 17.40 4.94
CA ALA A 357 -14.63 18.43 5.11
C ALA A 357 -15.60 18.49 3.92
N ASP A 358 -15.06 18.36 2.69
CA ASP A 358 -15.83 18.41 1.44
C ASP A 358 -16.22 17.03 0.92
N LEU A 359 -15.69 15.96 1.51
CA LEU A 359 -16.07 14.62 1.10
C LEU A 359 -17.50 14.34 1.62
N LYS A 360 -18.42 14.11 0.69
CA LYS A 360 -19.78 13.60 0.99
C LYS A 360 -19.75 12.17 1.55
N THR A 361 -18.59 11.54 1.58
CA THR A 361 -18.36 10.31 2.32
C THR A 361 -18.04 10.65 3.76
N PRO A 362 -18.66 10.00 4.74
CA PRO A 362 -18.18 10.07 6.10
C PRO A 362 -16.70 9.67 6.07
N ALA A 363 -15.84 10.55 6.56
CA ALA A 363 -14.52 10.16 6.97
C ALA A 363 -14.72 9.01 7.94
N GLU A 364 -14.28 7.82 7.56
CA GLU A 364 -14.53 6.66 8.38
C GLU A 364 -13.87 6.87 9.72
N GLU A 365 -14.67 6.76 10.75
CA GLU A 365 -14.21 6.84 12.12
C GLU A 365 -13.04 5.86 12.28
N GLY A 366 -11.87 6.37 12.66
CA GLY A 366 -10.66 5.60 12.90
C GLY A 366 -9.78 5.26 11.70
N GLY A 367 -10.12 5.70 10.47
CA GLY A 367 -9.27 5.52 9.30
C GLY A 367 -8.23 6.62 9.11
N SER A 368 -7.14 6.31 8.39
CA SER A 368 -6.18 7.30 7.91
C SER A 368 -6.75 8.08 6.72
N GLY A 369 -6.44 9.38 6.63
CA GLY A 369 -6.88 10.24 5.54
C GLY A 369 -6.11 10.06 4.22
N LEU A 370 -6.54 10.80 3.19
CA LEU A 370 -5.98 10.78 1.84
C LEU A 370 -4.98 11.91 1.64
N LEU A 371 -3.70 11.59 1.55
CA LEU A 371 -2.63 12.58 1.45
C LEU A 371 -2.80 13.61 0.33
N PRO A 372 -3.18 13.27 -0.93
CA PRO A 372 -3.34 14.28 -1.98
C PRO A 372 -4.39 15.34 -1.65
N LEU A 373 -5.47 14.96 -0.98
CA LEU A 373 -6.52 15.89 -0.56
C LEU A 373 -6.08 16.76 0.63
N ALA A 374 -5.31 16.20 1.58
CA ALA A 374 -4.72 16.97 2.66
C ALA A 374 -3.73 18.03 2.13
N LEU A 375 -2.95 17.71 1.10
CA LEU A 375 -2.06 18.67 0.44
C LEU A 375 -2.83 19.74 -0.34
N HIS A 376 -3.98 19.40 -0.92
CA HIS A 376 -4.88 20.41 -1.51
C HIS A 376 -5.42 21.39 -0.43
N ALA A 377 -5.88 20.86 0.70
CA ALA A 377 -6.30 21.68 1.84
C ALA A 377 -5.15 22.57 2.37
N MET A 378 -3.92 22.06 2.39
CA MET A 378 -2.72 22.82 2.76
C MET A 378 -2.48 24.01 1.80
N GLN A 379 -2.71 23.80 0.49
CA GLN A 379 -2.55 24.82 -0.54
C GLN A 379 -3.61 25.91 -0.45
N THR A 380 -4.87 25.53 -0.28
CA THR A 380 -6.01 26.44 -0.28
C THR A 380 -6.24 27.15 1.04
N GLY A 381 -5.82 26.52 2.15
CA GLY A 381 -6.16 26.94 3.51
C GLY A 381 -7.58 26.55 3.93
N GLU A 382 -8.31 25.81 3.09
CA GLU A 382 -9.68 25.39 3.33
C GLU A 382 -9.74 23.88 3.68
N PRO A 383 -10.59 23.48 4.62
CA PRO A 383 -11.53 24.27 5.44
C PRO A 383 -10.85 25.02 6.60
N TYR A 384 -9.58 24.77 6.82
CA TYR A 384 -8.71 25.45 7.79
C TYR A 384 -7.24 25.29 7.41
N PRO A 385 -6.37 26.23 7.83
CA PRO A 385 -4.96 26.21 7.42
C PRO A 385 -4.19 25.06 8.08
N LEU A 386 -3.43 24.31 7.26
CA LEU A 386 -2.41 23.37 7.70
C LEU A 386 -1.05 24.06 7.60
N LYS A 387 -0.36 24.26 8.73
CA LYS A 387 0.87 25.07 8.83
C LYS A 387 2.09 24.31 9.37
N ALA A 388 1.89 23.19 10.07
CA ALA A 388 2.96 22.25 10.37
C ALA A 388 2.71 20.92 9.64
N TYR A 389 3.74 20.39 9.02
CA TYR A 389 3.69 19.10 8.36
C TYR A 389 4.83 18.19 8.85
N VAL A 390 4.48 17.04 9.37
CA VAL A 390 5.43 16.00 9.80
C VAL A 390 5.35 14.83 8.83
N VAL A 391 6.46 14.51 8.19
CA VAL A 391 6.59 13.40 7.23
C VAL A 391 7.42 12.29 7.85
N TYR A 392 6.86 11.09 7.95
CA TYR A 392 7.53 9.95 8.57
C TYR A 392 7.74 8.82 7.54
N GLN A 393 9.01 8.53 7.23
CA GLN A 393 9.43 7.35 6.45
C GLN A 393 8.77 7.20 5.07
N HIS A 394 8.40 8.30 4.41
CA HIS A 394 7.97 8.30 3.02
C HIS A 394 8.38 9.61 2.31
N ASP A 395 8.12 9.72 1.01
CA ASP A 395 8.60 10.82 0.19
C ASP A 395 7.51 11.36 -0.74
N PRO A 396 6.62 12.25 -0.24
CA PRO A 396 5.56 12.84 -1.07
C PRO A 396 6.03 13.45 -2.39
N LEU A 397 7.22 14.05 -2.45
CA LEU A 397 7.75 14.66 -3.68
C LEU A 397 8.09 13.64 -4.78
N THR A 398 8.33 12.37 -4.43
CA THR A 398 8.58 11.30 -5.41
C THR A 398 7.41 10.33 -5.56
N GLU A 399 6.44 10.38 -4.64
CA GLU A 399 5.29 9.49 -4.62
C GLU A 399 4.05 10.07 -5.30
N LEU A 400 3.95 11.40 -5.35
CA LEU A 400 2.79 12.13 -5.87
C LEU A 400 3.15 12.94 -7.12
N PRO A 401 2.17 13.17 -8.02
CA PRO A 401 2.34 14.03 -9.19
C PRO A 401 2.67 15.49 -8.85
N GLU A 402 3.18 16.21 -9.83
CA GLU A 402 3.45 17.66 -9.76
C GLU A 402 4.43 18.06 -8.64
N PRO A 403 5.66 17.52 -8.60
CA PRO A 403 6.60 17.78 -7.50
C PRO A 403 6.94 19.26 -7.31
N GLU A 404 6.96 20.07 -8.36
CA GLU A 404 7.24 21.52 -8.26
C GLU A 404 6.08 22.28 -7.58
N ARG A 405 4.84 21.88 -7.87
CA ARG A 405 3.67 22.40 -7.14
C ARG A 405 3.74 22.02 -5.65
N LEU A 406 4.12 20.77 -5.34
CA LEU A 406 4.28 20.33 -3.96
C LEU A 406 5.38 21.10 -3.22
N LYS A 407 6.51 21.40 -3.86
CA LYS A 407 7.55 22.27 -3.28
C LYS A 407 7.00 23.66 -2.97
N THR A 408 6.17 24.23 -3.85
CA THR A 408 5.51 25.53 -3.61
C THR A 408 4.58 25.44 -2.38
N ILE A 409 3.78 24.38 -2.27
CA ILE A 409 2.92 24.12 -1.10
C ILE A 409 3.77 24.03 0.18
N PHE A 410 4.85 23.27 0.15
CA PHE A 410 5.76 23.14 1.32
C PHE A 410 6.41 24.47 1.67
N GLY A 411 6.68 25.35 0.67
CA GLY A 411 7.16 26.70 0.85
C GLY A 411 6.27 27.59 1.73
N SER A 412 4.96 27.30 1.78
CA SER A 412 3.97 28.07 2.57
C SER A 412 3.82 27.60 4.02
N LEU A 413 4.50 26.52 4.42
CA LEU A 413 4.44 25.99 5.78
C LEU A 413 5.29 26.82 6.74
N ASP A 414 4.80 26.93 7.97
CA ASP A 414 5.59 27.47 9.08
C ASP A 414 6.66 26.47 9.54
N PHE A 415 6.34 25.16 9.44
CA PHE A 415 7.26 24.10 9.85
C PHE A 415 7.09 22.80 9.05
N LEU A 416 8.17 22.30 8.49
CA LEU A 416 8.25 20.99 7.84
C LEU A 416 9.29 20.12 8.56
N LEU A 417 8.84 19.04 9.20
CA LEU A 417 9.67 18.06 9.90
C LEU A 417 9.70 16.75 9.11
N CYS A 418 10.89 16.22 8.83
CA CYS A 418 11.04 14.88 8.29
C CYS A 418 11.74 13.95 9.29
N VAL A 419 11.11 12.80 9.56
CA VAL A 419 11.67 11.70 10.36
C VAL A 419 11.96 10.55 9.41
N THR A 420 13.23 10.29 9.10
CA THR A 420 13.59 9.37 8.02
C THR A 420 14.91 8.64 8.25
N ALA A 421 14.98 7.38 7.75
CA ALA A 421 16.21 6.58 7.77
C ALA A 421 17.03 6.72 6.47
N ALA A 422 16.56 7.47 5.48
CA ALA A 422 17.24 7.72 4.22
C ALA A 422 16.96 9.16 3.77
N TRP A 423 17.88 9.77 3.03
CA TRP A 423 17.61 11.04 2.40
C TRP A 423 16.53 10.89 1.32
N THR A 424 15.57 11.81 1.33
CA THR A 424 14.46 11.89 0.38
C THR A 424 14.34 13.31 -0.16
N GLU A 425 13.71 13.50 -1.31
CA GLU A 425 13.45 14.84 -1.87
C GLU A 425 12.63 15.70 -0.90
N THR A 426 11.69 15.09 -0.20
CA THR A 426 10.91 15.80 0.84
C THR A 426 11.77 16.16 2.05
N ALA A 427 12.64 15.27 2.50
CA ALA A 427 13.57 15.57 3.60
C ALA A 427 14.54 16.72 3.23
N TRP A 428 14.94 16.81 1.95
CA TRP A 428 15.79 17.89 1.46
C TRP A 428 15.10 19.27 1.51
N GLN A 429 13.76 19.30 1.52
CA GLN A 429 12.95 20.52 1.71
C GLN A 429 12.62 20.83 3.18
N ALA A 430 12.96 19.94 4.11
CA ALA A 430 12.57 20.08 5.51
C ALA A 430 13.27 21.25 6.23
N ASP A 431 12.64 21.74 7.29
CA ASP A 431 13.26 22.68 8.24
C ASP A 431 14.12 21.92 9.25
N LEU A 432 13.68 20.71 9.61
CA LEU A 432 14.38 19.81 10.53
C LEU A 432 14.30 18.37 10.02
N VAL A 433 15.45 17.69 9.99
CA VAL A 433 15.53 16.26 9.71
C VAL A 433 15.95 15.53 10.98
N LEU A 434 15.10 14.60 11.44
CA LEU A 434 15.41 13.69 12.55
C LEU A 434 15.80 12.33 11.97
N PRO A 435 17.05 11.89 12.18
CA PRO A 435 17.55 10.64 11.65
C PRO A 435 16.96 9.45 12.40
N LEU A 436 16.13 8.68 11.70
CA LEU A 436 15.52 7.47 12.24
C LEU A 436 16.49 6.30 12.08
N SER A 437 16.67 5.51 13.11
CA SER A 437 17.43 4.26 13.01
C SER A 437 16.81 3.32 12.00
N PRO A 438 17.55 2.64 11.11
CA PRO A 438 17.04 1.56 10.26
C PRO A 438 16.36 0.48 11.10
N TYR A 439 15.50 -0.29 10.48
CA TYR A 439 14.63 -1.24 11.19
C TYR A 439 15.39 -2.37 11.94
N LEU A 440 16.63 -2.66 11.58
CA LEU A 440 17.49 -3.62 12.29
C LEU A 440 18.21 -2.99 13.51
N GLU A 441 18.28 -1.67 13.57
CA GLU A 441 18.93 -0.90 14.65
C GLU A 441 17.93 -0.36 15.68
N ARG A 442 16.64 -0.72 15.59
CA ARG A 442 15.59 -0.22 16.50
C ARG A 442 14.55 -1.27 16.86
N GLU A 443 13.95 -1.07 18.02
CA GLU A 443 12.73 -1.74 18.44
C GLU A 443 11.50 -1.06 17.83
N SER A 444 10.36 -1.76 17.86
CA SER A 444 9.04 -1.18 17.57
C SER A 444 8.10 -1.36 18.77
N ILE A 445 6.94 -0.70 18.71
CA ILE A 445 5.77 -1.09 19.50
C ILE A 445 5.32 -2.52 19.12
N VAL A 446 4.52 -3.17 19.96
CA VAL A 446 3.86 -4.43 19.60
C VAL A 446 2.74 -4.14 18.60
N ALA A 447 2.54 -5.03 17.63
CA ALA A 447 1.48 -4.92 16.65
C ALA A 447 0.61 -6.17 16.60
N GLU A 448 -0.69 -5.99 16.40
CA GLU A 448 -1.58 -7.11 16.10
C GLU A 448 -1.35 -7.65 14.70
N ARG A 449 -1.43 -8.96 14.58
CA ARG A 449 -1.50 -9.69 13.32
C ARG A 449 -2.86 -10.35 13.24
N HIS A 450 -3.66 -9.90 12.29
CA HIS A 450 -4.94 -10.53 11.95
C HIS A 450 -4.73 -11.63 10.89
N GLY A 451 -5.70 -12.50 10.71
CA GLY A 451 -5.64 -13.57 9.71
C GLY A 451 -6.24 -14.87 10.20
N LEU A 452 -5.96 -15.97 9.52
CA LEU A 452 -6.43 -17.29 9.95
C LEU A 452 -5.78 -17.73 11.29
N ARG A 453 -4.64 -17.16 11.63
CA ARG A 453 -3.93 -17.36 12.90
C ARG A 453 -3.60 -16.01 13.51
N PRO A 454 -4.54 -15.44 14.30
CA PRO A 454 -4.30 -14.15 14.93
C PRO A 454 -3.18 -14.23 15.96
N GLY A 455 -2.52 -13.09 16.18
CA GLY A 455 -1.42 -13.02 17.13
C GLY A 455 -0.81 -11.63 17.22
N PHE A 456 0.40 -11.60 17.75
CA PHE A 456 1.16 -10.37 17.94
C PHE A 456 2.54 -10.48 17.29
N LEU A 457 3.04 -9.35 16.78
CA LEU A 457 4.35 -9.17 16.17
C LEU A 457 5.17 -8.16 16.97
N LEU A 458 6.45 -8.41 17.12
CA LEU A 458 7.39 -7.48 17.73
C LEU A 458 8.67 -7.38 16.88
N ARG A 459 9.01 -6.17 16.43
CA ARG A 459 10.33 -5.91 15.86
C ARG A 459 11.31 -5.69 17.00
N ARG A 460 12.32 -6.53 17.04
CA ARG A 460 13.43 -6.43 17.99
C ARG A 460 14.64 -5.82 17.30
N ARG A 461 15.40 -5.02 18.01
CA ARG A 461 16.68 -4.50 17.58
C ARG A 461 17.69 -5.64 17.42
N CYS A 462 18.41 -5.65 16.29
CA CYS A 462 19.38 -6.70 15.97
C CYS A 462 20.82 -6.21 16.09
N ALA A 463 21.05 -4.89 15.96
CA ALA A 463 22.35 -4.27 16.16
C ALA A 463 22.18 -2.90 16.86
N PRO A 464 23.18 -2.40 17.59
CA PRO A 464 23.15 -1.03 18.09
C PRO A 464 23.12 -0.03 16.92
N PRO A 465 22.54 1.17 17.10
CA PRO A 465 22.62 2.23 16.10
C PRO A 465 24.08 2.54 15.74
N ARG A 466 24.38 2.54 14.44
CA ARG A 466 25.73 2.84 13.94
C ARG A 466 26.07 4.34 14.04
N PHE A 467 25.05 5.19 13.95
CA PHE A 467 25.17 6.64 14.01
C PHE A 467 24.30 7.21 15.13
N ASP A 468 24.30 8.52 15.29
CA ASP A 468 23.49 9.23 16.27
C ASP A 468 22.02 9.32 15.80
N THR A 469 21.39 8.15 15.69
CA THR A 469 20.00 7.96 15.23
C THR A 469 19.15 7.40 16.36
N ARG A 470 17.82 7.65 16.34
CA ARG A 470 16.90 7.15 17.37
C ARG A 470 15.77 6.29 16.77
N ALA A 471 15.17 5.46 17.61
CA ALA A 471 13.94 4.76 17.30
C ALA A 471 12.75 5.75 17.26
N ASP A 472 11.67 5.38 16.57
CA ASP A 472 10.47 6.21 16.49
C ASP A 472 9.80 6.45 17.85
N TRP A 473 9.84 5.46 18.74
CA TRP A 473 9.30 5.62 20.08
C TRP A 473 10.07 6.65 20.91
N GLU A 474 11.41 6.72 20.78
CA GLU A 474 12.26 7.71 21.45
C GLU A 474 11.97 9.13 20.95
N ILE A 475 11.78 9.27 19.62
CA ILE A 475 11.45 10.56 18.98
C ILE A 475 10.07 11.03 19.45
N VAL A 476 9.07 10.15 19.42
CA VAL A 476 7.70 10.46 19.85
C VAL A 476 7.67 10.81 21.34
N ALA A 477 8.31 10.01 22.20
CA ALA A 477 8.38 10.27 23.63
C ALA A 477 9.13 11.57 23.95
N GLY A 478 10.22 11.86 23.21
CA GLY A 478 10.99 13.09 23.35
C GLY A 478 10.19 14.35 23.02
N ILE A 479 9.40 14.32 21.94
CA ILE A 479 8.48 15.41 21.55
C ILE A 479 7.34 15.52 22.58
N ALA A 480 6.73 14.39 22.95
CA ALA A 480 5.61 14.33 23.87
C ALA A 480 5.95 14.94 25.24
N ARG A 481 7.11 14.60 25.80
CA ARG A 481 7.59 15.14 27.08
C ARG A 481 7.69 16.65 27.06
N ARG A 482 8.20 17.23 25.98
CA ARG A 482 8.35 18.69 25.82
C ARG A 482 7.03 19.43 25.62
N LEU A 483 6.02 18.72 25.14
CA LEU A 483 4.68 19.26 24.91
C LEU A 483 3.69 18.96 26.05
N GLY A 484 4.18 18.38 27.16
CA GLY A 484 3.35 18.04 28.33
C GLY A 484 2.37 16.89 28.07
N LEU A 485 2.67 16.01 27.12
CA LEU A 485 1.86 14.82 26.84
C LEU A 485 2.41 13.62 27.63
N GLU A 486 2.27 13.70 28.97
CA GLU A 486 2.91 12.78 29.93
C GLU A 486 2.57 11.31 29.64
N SER A 487 1.36 11.00 29.17
CA SER A 487 0.95 9.63 28.82
C SER A 487 1.77 8.98 27.70
N LEU A 488 2.52 9.77 26.92
CA LEU A 488 3.45 9.29 25.87
C LEU A 488 4.91 9.53 26.19
N ALA A 489 5.24 10.08 27.35
CA ALA A 489 6.62 10.41 27.76
C ALA A 489 7.39 9.19 28.30
N PHE A 490 7.22 8.04 27.67
CA PHE A 490 7.87 6.79 28.06
C PHE A 490 9.39 6.92 28.16
N ALA A 491 9.97 6.32 29.20
CA ALA A 491 11.43 6.32 29.44
C ALA A 491 12.11 5.14 28.72
N ALA A 492 11.39 4.04 28.52
CA ALA A 492 11.89 2.84 27.87
C ALA A 492 10.80 2.17 27.02
N VAL A 493 11.22 1.45 25.97
CA VAL A 493 10.27 0.74 25.08
C VAL A 493 9.53 -0.38 25.81
N GLU A 494 10.12 -0.95 26.84
CA GLU A 494 9.52 -1.98 27.69
C GLU A 494 8.27 -1.48 28.44
N GLU A 495 8.21 -0.20 28.74
CA GLU A 495 7.01 0.43 29.34
C GLU A 495 5.86 0.44 28.34
N ILE A 496 6.15 0.74 27.05
CA ILE A 496 5.18 0.68 25.96
C ILE A 496 4.67 -0.75 25.77
N TRP A 497 5.59 -1.73 25.72
CA TRP A 497 5.21 -3.14 25.56
C TRP A 497 4.37 -3.64 26.73
N ARG A 498 4.74 -3.26 27.97
CA ARG A 498 3.97 -3.63 29.18
C ARG A 498 2.55 -3.05 29.11
N TYR A 499 2.42 -1.79 28.76
CA TYR A 499 1.11 -1.17 28.57
C TYR A 499 0.29 -1.90 27.48
N GLN A 500 0.86 -2.10 26.29
CA GLN A 500 0.14 -2.72 25.19
C GLN A 500 -0.28 -4.16 25.47
N LEU A 501 0.55 -4.93 26.16
CA LEU A 501 0.33 -6.35 26.45
C LEU A 501 -0.49 -6.59 27.74
N GLU A 502 -0.85 -5.54 28.47
CA GLU A 502 -1.64 -5.66 29.69
C GLU A 502 -2.96 -6.41 29.44
N GLY A 503 -3.22 -7.42 30.25
CA GLY A 503 -4.42 -8.26 30.15
C GLY A 503 -4.37 -9.36 29.08
N THR A 504 -3.37 -9.37 28.17
CA THR A 504 -3.28 -10.37 27.08
C THR A 504 -2.70 -11.71 27.53
N GLY A 505 -2.07 -11.78 28.69
CA GLY A 505 -1.34 -12.96 29.15
C GLY A 505 0.00 -13.20 28.43
N VAL A 506 0.39 -12.33 27.48
CA VAL A 506 1.64 -12.40 26.73
C VAL A 506 2.66 -11.42 27.34
N ALA A 507 3.91 -11.87 27.47
CA ALA A 507 5.01 -11.05 27.96
C ALA A 507 6.04 -10.76 26.84
N PRO A 508 6.84 -9.68 26.93
CA PRO A 508 7.87 -9.37 25.93
C PRO A 508 8.85 -10.50 25.64
N ARG A 509 9.19 -11.32 26.65
CA ARG A 509 10.06 -12.49 26.51
C ARG A 509 9.48 -13.58 25.57
N ASP A 510 8.16 -13.65 25.42
CA ASP A 510 7.52 -14.67 24.58
C ASP A 510 7.80 -14.47 23.08
N PHE A 511 8.26 -13.26 22.71
CA PHE A 511 8.71 -12.95 21.35
C PHE A 511 10.16 -13.37 21.07
N GLU A 512 10.95 -13.72 22.10
CA GLU A 512 12.38 -14.01 21.93
C GLU A 512 12.63 -15.26 21.09
N ALA A 513 11.80 -16.27 21.24
CA ALA A 513 11.95 -17.54 20.56
C ALA A 513 11.59 -17.51 19.06
N LYS A 514 10.70 -16.58 18.64
CA LYS A 514 10.14 -16.58 17.27
C LYS A 514 9.88 -15.18 16.69
N GLY A 515 9.99 -14.09 17.45
CA GLY A 515 9.64 -12.74 17.02
C GLY A 515 8.14 -12.47 16.87
N PHE A 516 7.30 -13.47 17.11
CA PHE A 516 5.83 -13.37 17.09
C PHE A 516 5.18 -14.36 18.06
N VAL A 517 3.94 -14.09 18.44
CA VAL A 517 3.10 -14.97 19.27
C VAL A 517 1.81 -15.26 18.51
N GLU A 518 1.49 -16.55 18.30
CA GLU A 518 0.18 -16.97 17.76
C GLU A 518 -0.77 -17.28 18.91
N LEU A 519 -2.00 -16.75 18.84
CA LEU A 519 -3.02 -16.91 19.88
C LEU A 519 -3.98 -18.09 19.62
N ALA A 520 -3.93 -18.66 18.43
CA ALA A 520 -4.75 -19.81 18.04
C ALA A 520 -3.87 -20.96 17.53
N GLY A 521 -4.07 -22.16 18.05
CA GLY A 521 -3.33 -23.37 17.65
C GLY A 521 -3.70 -23.88 16.25
N GLN A 522 -4.90 -23.57 15.77
CA GLN A 522 -5.42 -23.98 14.46
C GLN A 522 -5.93 -22.77 13.65
N PRO A 523 -5.87 -22.84 12.30
CA PRO A 523 -6.43 -21.82 11.45
C PRO A 523 -7.96 -21.69 11.64
N GLN A 524 -8.46 -20.44 11.70
CA GLN A 524 -9.85 -20.09 11.96
C GLN A 524 -10.61 -19.93 10.64
N TYR A 525 -11.29 -20.99 10.17
CA TYR A 525 -12.07 -20.96 8.93
C TYR A 525 -13.55 -20.69 9.12
N ASP A 526 -14.15 -21.23 10.20
CA ASP A 526 -15.60 -21.30 10.37
C ASP A 526 -16.14 -20.08 11.12
N ARG A 527 -15.94 -18.87 10.56
CA ARG A 527 -16.40 -17.64 11.19
C ARG A 527 -17.78 -17.15 10.74
N MET A 528 -18.30 -17.64 9.59
CA MET A 528 -19.66 -17.36 9.13
C MET A 528 -20.67 -18.42 9.64
N GLN A 529 -20.73 -18.62 10.95
CA GLN A 529 -21.62 -19.57 11.62
C GLN A 529 -23.07 -19.06 11.71
N ALA A 530 -23.95 -19.88 12.29
CA ALA A 530 -25.33 -19.49 12.59
C ALA A 530 -25.35 -18.20 13.44
N GLY A 531 -26.12 -17.21 12.99
CA GLY A 531 -26.19 -15.90 13.66
C GLY A 531 -25.20 -14.86 13.14
N PHE A 532 -24.24 -15.21 12.27
CA PHE A 532 -23.38 -14.22 11.61
C PHE A 532 -24.23 -13.23 10.80
N ARG A 533 -23.86 -11.96 10.88
CA ARG A 533 -24.41 -10.88 10.05
C ARG A 533 -23.27 -10.00 9.57
N PHE A 534 -23.33 -9.59 8.31
CA PHE A 534 -22.43 -8.55 7.82
C PHE A 534 -22.74 -7.22 8.55
N PRO A 535 -21.75 -6.40 8.89
CA PRO A 535 -21.96 -5.09 9.54
C PRO A 535 -22.44 -4.03 8.52
N THR A 536 -23.42 -4.40 7.69
CA THR A 536 -24.14 -3.58 6.73
C THR A 536 -25.54 -3.28 7.25
N ALA A 537 -26.26 -2.36 6.63
CA ALA A 537 -27.63 -2.02 7.03
C ALA A 537 -28.58 -3.21 6.92
N SER A 538 -28.43 -4.04 5.89
CA SER A 538 -29.25 -5.25 5.67
C SER A 538 -28.78 -6.47 6.49
N GLY A 539 -27.58 -6.45 7.02
CA GLY A 539 -26.91 -7.63 7.61
C GLY A 539 -26.40 -8.62 6.58
N LYS A 540 -26.41 -8.25 5.30
CA LYS A 540 -26.01 -9.07 4.14
C LYS A 540 -24.95 -8.35 3.30
N ILE A 541 -24.44 -9.02 2.26
CA ILE A 541 -23.60 -8.42 1.21
C ILE A 541 -24.50 -7.51 0.36
N GLU A 542 -24.23 -6.21 0.36
CA GLU A 542 -25.07 -5.22 -0.31
C GLU A 542 -24.60 -4.93 -1.74
N VAL A 543 -25.29 -5.45 -2.75
CA VAL A 543 -25.09 -5.03 -4.15
C VAL A 543 -25.37 -3.53 -4.27
N VAL A 544 -26.47 -3.08 -3.67
CA VAL A 544 -26.77 -1.66 -3.49
C VAL A 544 -26.56 -1.30 -2.03
N SER A 545 -25.52 -0.52 -1.77
CA SER A 545 -25.22 -0.07 -0.41
C SER A 545 -26.32 0.86 0.11
N GLY A 546 -27.00 0.45 1.18
CA GLY A 546 -28.03 1.25 1.83
C GLY A 546 -27.50 2.64 2.22
N ARG A 547 -26.31 2.70 2.79
CA ARG A 547 -25.64 3.94 3.17
C ARG A 547 -25.35 4.86 1.97
N TRP A 548 -24.90 4.31 0.82
CA TRP A 548 -24.63 5.11 -0.38
C TRP A 548 -25.91 5.60 -1.04
N ARG A 549 -26.97 4.78 -1.02
CA ARG A 549 -28.30 5.19 -1.50
C ARG A 549 -28.81 6.42 -0.75
N GLU A 550 -28.70 6.43 0.59
CA GLU A 550 -29.04 7.59 1.42
C GLU A 550 -28.22 8.84 1.08
N GLN A 551 -27.02 8.68 0.60
CA GLN A 551 -26.11 9.75 0.17
C GLN A 551 -26.28 10.14 -1.31
N GLY A 552 -27.22 9.52 -2.03
CA GLY A 552 -27.40 9.73 -3.48
C GLY A 552 -26.23 9.24 -4.35
N ARG A 553 -25.45 8.27 -3.85
CA ARG A 553 -24.26 7.72 -4.53
C ARG A 553 -24.59 6.41 -5.22
N PRO A 554 -24.12 6.21 -6.48
CA PRO A 554 -24.33 4.94 -7.16
C PRO A 554 -23.47 3.82 -6.52
N SER A 555 -24.04 2.65 -6.35
CA SER A 555 -23.32 1.45 -5.89
C SER A 555 -22.71 0.68 -7.05
N LEU A 556 -23.31 0.75 -8.23
CA LEU A 556 -22.79 0.29 -9.51
C LEU A 556 -23.06 1.39 -10.53
N ALA A 557 -22.12 1.63 -11.43
CA ALA A 557 -22.29 2.57 -12.53
C ALA A 557 -22.50 1.79 -13.84
N PRO A 558 -23.28 2.32 -14.78
CA PRO A 558 -23.24 1.85 -16.17
C PRO A 558 -21.80 1.91 -16.68
N TYR A 559 -21.43 0.95 -17.54
CA TYR A 559 -20.10 0.99 -18.16
C TYR A 559 -19.98 2.20 -19.08
N ALA A 560 -18.88 2.93 -18.93
CA ALA A 560 -18.48 3.98 -19.86
C ALA A 560 -17.26 3.48 -20.65
N ALA A 561 -17.27 3.68 -21.98
CA ALA A 561 -16.17 3.24 -22.83
C ALA A 561 -14.86 3.95 -22.45
N THR A 562 -13.80 3.15 -22.27
CA THR A 562 -12.47 3.70 -21.94
C THR A 562 -11.86 4.38 -23.16
N PRO A 563 -11.41 5.65 -23.06
CA PRO A 563 -10.76 6.34 -24.17
C PRO A 563 -9.58 5.56 -24.75
N ARG A 564 -9.46 5.57 -26.08
CA ARG A 564 -8.28 5.06 -26.78
C ARG A 564 -7.22 6.14 -26.91
N PRO A 565 -5.92 5.80 -26.84
CA PRO A 565 -4.86 6.77 -27.09
C PRO A 565 -4.89 7.25 -28.56
N ALA A 566 -4.52 8.52 -28.79
CA ALA A 566 -4.24 9.03 -30.12
C ALA A 566 -2.95 8.41 -30.68
N ALA A 567 -2.73 8.52 -31.98
CA ALA A 567 -1.48 8.06 -32.63
C ALA A 567 -0.25 8.71 -31.96
N GLY A 568 0.76 7.90 -31.65
CA GLY A 568 1.97 8.33 -30.94
C GLY A 568 1.77 8.62 -29.45
N SER A 569 0.57 8.37 -28.93
CA SER A 569 0.24 8.50 -27.50
C SER A 569 -0.07 7.12 -26.91
N PHE A 570 0.21 6.94 -25.63
CA PHE A 570 0.06 5.66 -24.93
C PHE A 570 -0.46 5.90 -23.52
N ARG A 571 -1.24 4.98 -23.00
CA ARG A 571 -1.59 5.02 -21.58
C ARG A 571 -0.33 4.74 -20.75
N LEU A 572 0.03 5.69 -19.90
CA LEU A 572 1.13 5.51 -18.95
C LEU A 572 0.69 4.59 -17.82
N THR A 573 1.39 3.48 -17.67
CA THR A 573 1.23 2.58 -16.55
C THR A 573 2.48 2.55 -15.72
N ILE A 574 2.32 2.60 -14.41
CA ILE A 574 3.42 2.67 -13.46
C ILE A 574 3.28 1.57 -12.43
N GLY A 575 4.38 1.01 -11.97
CA GLY A 575 4.34 -0.07 -10.98
C GLY A 575 5.65 -0.28 -10.26
N GLY A 576 5.61 -1.20 -9.28
CA GLY A 576 6.81 -1.70 -8.61
C GLY A 576 7.49 -2.81 -9.41
N CYS A 577 8.67 -3.20 -8.96
CA CYS A 577 9.37 -4.41 -9.39
C CYS A 577 9.83 -5.22 -8.17
N SER A 578 10.43 -6.38 -8.39
CA SER A 578 10.94 -7.21 -7.29
C SER A 578 12.08 -6.55 -6.51
N LEU A 579 12.87 -5.69 -7.16
CA LEU A 579 14.06 -5.05 -6.59
C LEU A 579 13.72 -3.80 -5.79
N HIS A 580 12.82 -2.95 -6.28
CA HIS A 580 12.58 -1.63 -5.67
C HIS A 580 11.14 -1.45 -5.19
N VAL A 581 11.01 -0.80 -4.02
CA VAL A 581 9.76 -0.28 -3.46
C VAL A 581 9.83 1.24 -3.54
N GLU A 582 9.31 1.78 -4.61
CA GLU A 582 9.30 3.23 -4.84
C GLU A 582 10.68 3.86 -4.58
N GLY A 583 10.73 5.10 -4.10
CA GLY A 583 11.99 5.77 -3.79
C GLY A 583 12.80 5.22 -2.61
N HIS A 584 12.20 4.39 -1.74
CA HIS A 584 12.85 3.96 -0.48
C HIS A 584 14.05 3.05 -0.65
N THR A 585 14.10 2.27 -1.73
CA THR A 585 15.12 1.23 -1.91
C THR A 585 16.07 1.51 -3.06
N VAL A 586 15.84 2.57 -3.86
CA VAL A 586 16.67 2.87 -5.03
C VAL A 586 18.12 3.24 -4.64
N ASN A 587 18.34 3.74 -3.42
CA ASN A 587 19.67 4.03 -2.89
C ASN A 587 20.33 2.85 -2.17
N ASN A 588 19.61 1.73 -1.93
CA ASN A 588 20.20 0.56 -1.31
C ASN A 588 21.33 0.01 -2.22
N PRO A 589 22.59 -0.09 -1.73
CA PRO A 589 23.73 -0.39 -2.57
C PRO A 589 23.67 -1.76 -3.26
N LEU A 590 23.02 -2.76 -2.65
CA LEU A 590 22.87 -4.09 -3.24
C LEU A 590 21.80 -4.10 -4.33
N LEU A 591 20.67 -3.45 -4.09
CA LEU A 591 19.56 -3.39 -5.04
C LEU A 591 19.88 -2.47 -6.23
N PHE A 592 20.54 -1.34 -5.97
CA PHE A 592 20.98 -0.42 -7.01
C PHE A 592 21.93 -1.08 -8.01
N LYS A 593 22.84 -1.95 -7.56
CA LYS A 593 23.73 -2.71 -8.45
C LYS A 593 22.98 -3.61 -9.45
N GLN A 594 21.76 -4.05 -9.09
CA GLN A 594 20.93 -4.92 -9.92
C GLN A 594 20.05 -4.12 -10.90
N MET A 595 19.64 -2.92 -10.52
CA MET A 595 18.81 -2.03 -11.34
C MET A 595 19.17 -0.58 -11.04
N THR A 596 19.93 0.04 -11.93
CA THR A 596 20.48 1.39 -11.75
C THR A 596 19.56 2.49 -12.29
N GLU A 597 18.65 2.17 -13.20
CA GLU A 597 17.71 3.09 -13.84
C GLU A 597 16.42 2.36 -14.23
N ASN A 598 15.32 3.06 -14.36
CA ASN A 598 14.13 2.53 -15.01
C ASN A 598 14.21 2.77 -16.52
N VAL A 599 13.42 1.97 -17.25
CA VAL A 599 13.26 2.08 -18.70
C VAL A 599 11.77 2.12 -19.03
N LEU A 600 11.41 2.70 -20.17
CA LEU A 600 10.06 2.69 -20.69
C LEU A 600 9.83 1.42 -21.49
N TRP A 601 8.98 0.51 -21.00
CA TRP A 601 8.57 -0.64 -21.78
C TRP A 601 7.58 -0.21 -22.84
N MET A 602 7.81 -0.63 -24.07
CA MET A 602 6.97 -0.30 -25.22
C MET A 602 6.76 -1.53 -26.09
N ASN A 603 5.57 -1.69 -26.66
CA ASN A 603 5.27 -2.80 -27.55
C ASN A 603 6.09 -2.70 -28.86
N LEU A 604 6.60 -3.85 -29.35
CA LEU A 604 7.41 -3.95 -30.55
C LEU A 604 6.70 -3.36 -31.78
N SER A 605 5.42 -3.68 -32.01
CA SER A 605 4.70 -3.19 -33.19
C SER A 605 4.49 -1.66 -33.12
N ALA A 606 4.10 -1.15 -31.94
CA ALA A 606 3.92 0.28 -31.74
C ALA A 606 5.23 1.07 -31.90
N ALA A 607 6.36 0.51 -31.49
CA ALA A 607 7.68 1.11 -31.66
C ALA A 607 8.12 1.10 -33.13
N ALA A 608 7.84 0.01 -33.87
CA ALA A 608 8.16 -0.10 -35.30
C ALA A 608 7.45 0.97 -36.13
N ASP A 609 6.17 1.23 -35.85
CA ASP A 609 5.38 2.29 -36.50
C ASP A 609 5.97 3.69 -36.28
N MET A 610 6.75 3.88 -35.23
CA MET A 610 7.42 5.14 -34.85
C MET A 610 8.91 5.18 -35.21
N GLY A 611 9.47 4.10 -35.73
CA GLY A 611 10.89 3.97 -36.03
C GLY A 611 11.80 4.02 -34.80
N ILE A 612 11.32 3.56 -33.64
CA ILE A 612 12.06 3.53 -32.37
C ILE A 612 12.74 2.17 -32.23
N ALA A 613 14.04 2.17 -31.92
CA ALA A 613 14.84 0.98 -31.69
C ALA A 613 14.96 0.62 -30.20
N ASP A 614 15.25 -0.65 -29.90
CA ASP A 614 15.48 -1.09 -28.50
C ASP A 614 16.73 -0.40 -27.92
N GLY A 615 16.60 0.06 -26.67
CA GLY A 615 17.67 0.81 -25.97
C GLY A 615 17.79 2.27 -26.39
N GLU A 616 17.04 2.75 -27.40
CA GLU A 616 17.05 4.13 -27.83
C GLU A 616 16.47 5.05 -26.75
N THR A 617 17.00 6.27 -26.63
CA THR A 617 16.44 7.30 -25.74
C THR A 617 15.32 8.04 -26.44
N VAL A 618 14.16 8.10 -25.82
CA VAL A 618 12.97 8.81 -26.30
C VAL A 618 12.62 9.96 -25.38
N ALA A 619 11.93 10.96 -25.92
CA ALA A 619 11.25 11.97 -25.13
C ALA A 619 9.84 11.48 -24.82
N VAL A 620 9.43 11.63 -23.56
CA VAL A 620 8.09 11.29 -23.08
C VAL A 620 7.47 12.56 -22.49
N ALA A 621 6.28 12.92 -22.98
CA ALA A 621 5.54 14.08 -22.50
C ALA A 621 4.15 13.66 -22.03
N GLY A 622 3.82 14.02 -20.82
CA GLY A 622 2.52 13.81 -20.19
C GLY A 622 1.90 15.12 -19.70
N PRO A 623 0.72 15.08 -19.09
CA PRO A 623 0.04 16.31 -18.65
C PRO A 623 0.77 17.06 -17.53
N GLY A 624 1.63 16.38 -16.74
CA GLY A 624 2.43 17.02 -15.69
C GLY A 624 3.75 17.62 -16.18
N GLY A 625 4.27 17.15 -17.33
CA GLY A 625 5.56 17.59 -17.86
C GLY A 625 6.19 16.55 -18.78
N SER A 626 7.50 16.67 -18.99
CA SER A 626 8.22 15.79 -19.92
C SER A 626 9.60 15.41 -19.40
N GLY A 627 10.16 14.34 -19.97
CA GLY A 627 11.51 13.88 -19.70
C GLY A 627 12.03 12.93 -20.75
N ARG A 628 13.25 12.44 -20.55
CA ARG A 628 13.90 11.49 -21.46
C ARG A 628 14.17 10.18 -20.73
N VAL A 629 13.95 9.05 -21.43
CA VAL A 629 14.15 7.71 -20.86
C VAL A 629 14.52 6.73 -21.98
N LYS A 630 15.30 5.70 -21.64
CA LYS A 630 15.59 4.61 -22.58
C LYS A 630 14.37 3.72 -22.76
N VAL A 631 14.15 3.23 -23.96
CA VAL A 631 13.08 2.29 -24.29
C VAL A 631 13.58 0.86 -24.14
N LYS A 632 12.71 -0.02 -23.63
CA LYS A 632 12.82 -1.46 -23.72
C LYS A 632 11.68 -1.98 -24.58
N LEU A 633 11.99 -2.47 -25.76
CA LEU A 633 11.02 -3.07 -26.66
C LEU A 633 10.66 -4.49 -26.21
N THR A 634 9.37 -4.80 -26.23
CA THR A 634 8.89 -6.12 -25.79
C THR A 634 7.47 -6.38 -26.32
N GLU A 635 7.16 -7.64 -26.61
CA GLU A 635 5.78 -8.08 -26.85
C GLU A 635 4.96 -8.26 -25.56
N PHE A 636 5.61 -8.14 -24.41
CA PHE A 636 5.01 -8.39 -23.11
C PHE A 636 4.18 -7.23 -22.55
N ILE A 637 3.80 -6.26 -23.39
CA ILE A 637 2.93 -5.14 -23.01
C ILE A 637 1.89 -4.87 -24.11
N HIS A 638 0.68 -4.43 -23.69
CA HIS A 638 -0.37 -4.07 -24.63
C HIS A 638 0.07 -2.91 -25.54
N PRO A 639 -0.24 -2.93 -26.87
CA PRO A 639 0.20 -1.89 -27.80
C PRO A 639 -0.26 -0.46 -27.46
N GLU A 640 -1.38 -0.31 -26.75
CA GLU A 640 -1.90 1.00 -26.31
C GLU A 640 -1.28 1.50 -24.99
N ALA A 641 -0.32 0.77 -24.40
CA ALA A 641 0.29 1.12 -23.12
C ALA A 641 1.81 1.23 -23.19
N VAL A 642 2.36 2.05 -22.30
CA VAL A 642 3.77 2.02 -21.91
C VAL A 642 3.86 1.82 -20.40
N PHE A 643 4.94 1.18 -19.94
CA PHE A 643 5.14 0.89 -18.53
C PHE A 643 6.50 1.35 -18.05
N MET A 644 6.57 1.90 -16.85
CA MET A 644 7.83 2.18 -16.18
C MET A 644 7.78 1.86 -14.68
N VAL A 645 8.94 1.52 -14.12
CA VAL A 645 9.10 1.26 -12.69
C VAL A 645 9.20 2.60 -11.95
N ARG A 646 8.45 2.74 -10.86
CA ARG A 646 8.38 3.95 -10.03
C ARG A 646 9.62 4.18 -9.18
N GLY A 647 9.84 5.43 -8.79
CA GLY A 647 10.78 5.84 -7.75
C GLY A 647 12.18 6.20 -8.25
N PHE A 648 12.40 6.23 -9.55
CA PHE A 648 13.62 6.72 -10.20
C PHE A 648 13.53 8.22 -10.55
N GLY A 649 14.54 8.73 -11.24
CA GLY A 649 14.60 10.14 -11.61
C GLY A 649 14.87 11.07 -10.43
N ARG A 650 15.66 10.60 -9.45
CA ARG A 650 15.99 11.34 -8.24
C ARG A 650 16.79 12.60 -8.56
N SER A 651 16.46 13.69 -7.85
CA SER A 651 17.10 15.00 -8.00
C SER A 651 18.01 15.40 -6.84
N LEU A 652 18.07 14.60 -5.78
CA LEU A 652 18.91 14.85 -4.59
C LEU A 652 20.36 15.09 -4.99
N PRO A 653 20.98 16.20 -4.52
CA PRO A 653 22.23 16.68 -5.11
C PRO A 653 23.45 15.81 -4.87
N VAL A 654 23.64 15.18 -3.72
CA VAL A 654 24.97 14.65 -3.38
C VAL A 654 24.97 13.20 -2.91
N GLU A 655 24.00 12.81 -2.13
CA GLU A 655 24.08 11.60 -1.31
C GLU A 655 23.23 10.45 -1.91
N SER A 656 22.90 10.53 -3.20
CA SER A 656 22.03 9.57 -3.85
C SER A 656 22.70 8.89 -5.04
N ARG A 657 22.95 7.57 -4.92
CA ARG A 657 23.40 6.72 -6.04
C ARG A 657 22.45 6.78 -7.22
N ALA A 658 21.18 7.01 -6.95
CA ALA A 658 20.10 7.07 -7.93
C ALA A 658 19.95 8.45 -8.60
N ARG A 659 20.76 9.47 -8.22
CA ARG A 659 20.67 10.82 -8.79
C ARG A 659 20.85 10.80 -10.30
N GLY A 660 19.91 11.42 -11.02
CA GLY A 660 19.93 11.53 -12.48
C GLY A 660 19.80 10.19 -13.21
N ARG A 661 19.37 9.14 -12.52
CA ARG A 661 19.18 7.81 -13.12
C ARG A 661 17.70 7.58 -13.44
N GLY A 662 17.43 7.27 -14.72
CA GLY A 662 16.07 7.06 -15.21
C GLY A 662 15.21 8.33 -15.20
N LEU A 663 13.90 8.14 -15.24
CA LEU A 663 12.90 9.21 -15.27
C LEU A 663 11.90 9.04 -14.12
N ALA A 664 11.57 10.14 -13.46
CA ALA A 664 10.50 10.15 -12.45
C ALA A 664 9.13 10.08 -13.14
N ASP A 665 8.36 9.06 -12.80
CA ASP A 665 6.99 8.87 -13.28
C ASP A 665 6.08 10.04 -12.87
N THR A 666 6.29 10.60 -11.70
CA THR A 666 5.52 11.71 -11.14
C THR A 666 5.65 13.02 -11.92
N LEU A 667 6.72 13.20 -12.71
CA LEU A 667 6.88 14.34 -13.61
C LEU A 667 5.91 14.28 -14.80
N LEU A 668 5.47 13.10 -15.20
CA LEU A 668 4.62 12.89 -16.37
C LEU A 668 3.13 13.00 -16.05
N MET A 669 2.76 12.92 -14.77
CA MET A 669 1.37 12.84 -14.30
C MET A 669 0.87 14.20 -13.83
N ALA A 670 -0.41 14.50 -14.11
CA ALA A 670 -1.13 15.60 -13.46
C ALA A 670 -1.57 15.21 -12.05
N GLY A 671 -1.84 16.20 -11.21
CA GLY A 671 -2.39 16.01 -9.88
C GLY A 671 -3.78 15.38 -9.92
N GLY A 672 -4.16 14.72 -8.81
CA GLY A 672 -5.45 14.04 -8.67
C GLY A 672 -5.35 12.72 -7.92
N LEU A 673 -6.45 11.98 -7.91
CA LEU A 673 -6.56 10.69 -7.23
C LEU A 673 -6.34 9.49 -8.17
N ALA A 674 -6.55 9.67 -9.48
CA ALA A 674 -6.43 8.62 -10.49
C ALA A 674 -5.01 8.59 -11.09
N LEU A 675 -4.13 7.74 -10.55
CA LEU A 675 -2.71 7.68 -10.94
C LEU A 675 -2.44 6.86 -12.23
N GLN A 676 -3.44 6.20 -12.82
CA GLN A 676 -3.27 5.27 -13.94
C GLN A 676 -4.05 5.68 -15.20
N GLU A 677 -4.51 6.92 -15.27
CA GLU A 677 -5.35 7.41 -16.38
C GLU A 677 -4.64 8.36 -17.34
N HIS A 678 -3.37 8.61 -17.14
CA HIS A 678 -2.65 9.56 -17.95
C HIS A 678 -2.24 8.95 -19.29
N PHE A 679 -2.38 9.74 -20.35
CA PHE A 679 -1.78 9.47 -21.65
C PHE A 679 -0.49 10.26 -21.78
N VAL A 680 0.53 9.63 -22.37
CA VAL A 680 1.82 10.25 -22.65
C VAL A 680 2.12 10.12 -24.14
N ALA A 681 2.63 11.20 -24.73
CA ALA A 681 3.21 11.17 -26.07
C ALA A 681 4.66 10.68 -25.96
N VAL A 682 5.04 9.76 -26.87
CA VAL A 682 6.42 9.28 -27.00
C VAL A 682 6.94 9.78 -28.35
N THR A 683 8.14 10.37 -28.36
CA THR A 683 8.77 10.86 -29.57
C THR A 683 10.24 10.50 -29.61
N LYS A 684 10.73 10.19 -30.79
CA LYS A 684 12.16 9.99 -31.02
C LYS A 684 12.90 11.30 -30.74
N VAL A 685 14.01 11.22 -30.04
CA VAL A 685 14.91 12.37 -29.84
C VAL A 685 15.74 12.50 -31.10
N ALA A 686 15.70 13.65 -31.76
CA ALA A 686 16.64 13.94 -32.83
C ALA A 686 18.06 13.97 -32.25
N ASP A 687 19.00 13.34 -32.94
CA ASP A 687 20.43 13.30 -32.58
C ASP A 687 21.03 14.70 -32.47
#